data_faf982e519d7eb5df469366d679665ba
#
_entry.id   faf982e519d7eb5df469366d679665ba
#
_cell.length_a   1.000
_cell.length_b   1.000
_cell.length_c   1.000
_cell.angle_alpha   90.00
_cell.angle_beta   90.00
_cell.angle_gamma   90.00
#
_symmetry.space_group_name_H-M   'P 1'
#
loop_
_entity.id
_entity.type
_entity.pdbx_description
1 polymer ?
#
loop_
_entity_poly.entity_id
_entity_poly.type
_entity_poly.pdbx_seq_one_letter_code
_entity_poly.pdbx_strand_id
1 'polypeptide(L)'
;MLPIRNKDSAIDERVIRNVSELFISIDGIRTVYQSEIIAQAIAEQEAAERQAAEQEAAEREAAEQEQQQQEAQEESHEAMAYLEGEPSASNDSALWTGVLDSLHMINSVSNINRPYSSVNEPRNAMQQLDNLPLSLPEGQRRLLLDMDDEEYEKLKLAIHQSLENVLDQGVHEVDGRIDIRSLHSLQEEFFNIDITSEMRNIGNQIAAMYLEPNFVVNEAATEAARQEIASQYTVVEVREGQTIVDEGQVITLEIFTLLETLGLISDGLQDSMIPIFAAIAIIAVLYVLCFVYMRIFCPKLVANKKEAALLFSLYTVVIIAVRLLVHVPFQFLPILIFTMLVAMLIDLRLSVVLNIFVTICAMMIHNGDVEFFIFFSVTGLAVSLLAKKTTERNHLFLVGIAASALSFVIMFLTGLYFQRSYSPNIVIEAGYAAGNGIFTVIVCLGTLPFWEAFFGVITNIKLLDLTDPNNALLRKLIIEAPGTYHHSLIVANLAETAAYEIGADANLARVGGYYHDVGKVKNPHYFAENQTVLTESPHASMKPRASADVILEHVKYGLELASEHKLPQAVKDMIVQHHGTTLVQYFYCKAKEACAEGETVNESDFRYPFVMPQSREAAVLMLADTVEAAIRSMKNGFTNYDELELCIKRLIKTKLDDGQLLDSGLSIKDLELITKAFLRVFKGMYHERIEYPKIEAEDVLPAEGEVSTA
;
A
#
# COMPACT_ATOMS: atom_id res chain seq x y z
N MET A 1 -9.78 -10.16 -39.09
CA MET A 1 -9.71 -10.47 -40.55
C MET A 1 -8.29 -10.25 -40.99
N LEU A 2 -7.65 -11.26 -41.59
CA LEU A 2 -6.29 -11.11 -42.13
C LEU A 2 -6.34 -10.16 -43.34
N PRO A 3 -5.35 -9.29 -43.50
CA PRO A 3 -5.32 -8.37 -44.64
C PRO A 3 -5.25 -9.13 -45.98
N ILE A 4 -5.98 -8.62 -46.96
CA ILE A 4 -5.97 -9.18 -48.31
C ILE A 4 -4.63 -8.83 -48.92
N ARG A 5 -3.89 -9.85 -49.36
CA ARG A 5 -2.62 -9.68 -50.05
C ARG A 5 -2.80 -10.07 -51.52
N ASN A 6 -2.29 -9.24 -52.40
CA ASN A 6 -2.31 -9.50 -53.86
C ASN A 6 -0.87 -9.64 -54.35
N LYS A 7 -0.71 -10.46 -55.36
CA LYS A 7 0.55 -10.56 -56.07
C LYS A 7 0.81 -9.25 -56.84
N ASP A 8 1.98 -8.67 -56.65
CA ASP A 8 2.44 -7.47 -57.32
C ASP A 8 3.47 -7.88 -58.41
N SER A 9 3.02 -7.92 -59.64
CA SER A 9 3.87 -8.25 -60.77
C SER A 9 4.99 -7.21 -61.04
N ALA A 10 4.83 -6.00 -60.56
CA ALA A 10 5.87 -4.98 -60.64
C ALA A 10 7.08 -5.33 -59.74
N ILE A 11 6.83 -6.04 -58.63
CA ILE A 11 7.90 -6.58 -57.77
C ILE A 11 8.63 -7.71 -58.51
N ASP A 12 7.88 -8.61 -59.15
CA ASP A 12 8.47 -9.69 -59.94
C ASP A 12 9.39 -9.14 -61.04
N GLU A 13 8.93 -8.17 -61.84
CA GLU A 13 9.73 -7.50 -62.84
C GLU A 13 10.96 -6.78 -62.26
N ARG A 14 10.82 -6.20 -61.07
CA ARG A 14 11.90 -5.51 -60.40
C ARG A 14 12.96 -6.49 -59.90
N VAL A 15 12.55 -7.60 -59.25
CA VAL A 15 13.45 -8.64 -58.76
C VAL A 15 14.21 -9.25 -59.92
N ILE A 16 13.53 -9.60 -61.02
CA ILE A 16 14.13 -10.14 -62.21
C ILE A 16 15.07 -9.15 -62.90
N ARG A 17 14.69 -7.87 -62.97
CA ARG A 17 15.54 -6.80 -63.49
C ARG A 17 16.77 -6.58 -62.59
N ASN A 18 16.60 -6.52 -61.26
CA ASN A 18 17.73 -6.36 -60.33
C ASN A 18 18.68 -7.55 -60.34
N VAL A 19 18.17 -8.75 -60.61
CA VAL A 19 18.97 -9.94 -60.89
C VAL A 19 19.58 -9.92 -62.31
N SER A 20 18.88 -9.34 -63.23
CA SER A 20 19.41 -9.13 -64.60
C SER A 20 20.48 -8.05 -64.69
N GLU A 21 20.26 -7.00 -63.86
CA GLU A 21 21.18 -5.88 -63.66
C GLU A 21 22.00 -6.08 -62.39
N LEU A 22 22.18 -7.41 -61.99
CA LEU A 22 22.91 -7.69 -60.74
C LEU A 22 23.93 -6.68 -60.38
N PHE A 23 23.77 -5.86 -60.81
CA PHE A 23 24.78 -5.33 -61.34
C PHE A 23 24.71 -3.84 -61.62
N ILE A 24 23.60 -3.33 -61.81
CA ILE A 24 23.42 -1.92 -62.00
C ILE A 24 22.46 -1.41 -60.93
N SER A 25 23.16 -0.99 -59.91
CA SER A 25 22.70 0.00 -58.92
C SER A 25 21.33 -0.14 -58.28
N ILE A 26 21.30 -0.38 -57.18
CA ILE A 26 21.17 0.22 -55.86
C ILE A 26 20.21 1.45 -55.80
N ASP A 27 19.14 1.37 -56.52
CA ASP A 27 17.96 2.14 -56.12
C ASP A 27 17.04 1.35 -55.16
N GLY A 28 17.38 0.08 -55.00
CA GLY A 28 16.71 -0.77 -54.03
C GLY A 28 16.87 -0.37 -52.54
N ILE A 29 17.91 0.39 -52.20
CA ILE A 29 18.12 0.81 -50.80
C ILE A 29 17.08 1.84 -50.35
N ARG A 30 16.63 2.68 -51.23
CA ARG A 30 15.58 3.67 -50.94
C ARG A 30 14.22 3.00 -50.70
N THR A 31 14.00 1.89 -51.38
CA THR A 31 12.77 1.10 -51.21
C THR A 31 12.79 0.30 -49.89
N VAL A 32 13.98 -0.15 -49.47
CA VAL A 32 14.13 -0.83 -48.16
C VAL A 32 13.87 0.14 -47.01
N TYR A 33 14.38 1.38 -47.09
CA TYR A 33 14.14 2.39 -46.06
C TYR A 33 12.66 2.80 -45.95
N GLN A 34 11.99 2.95 -47.09
CA GLN A 34 10.54 3.19 -47.09
C GLN A 34 9.72 1.97 -46.64
N SER A 35 10.18 0.76 -46.97
CA SER A 35 9.52 -0.46 -46.50
C SER A 35 9.74 -0.71 -44.98
N GLU A 36 10.87 -0.28 -44.42
CA GLU A 36 11.06 -0.32 -42.93
C GLU A 36 10.13 0.63 -42.21
N ILE A 37 9.94 1.85 -42.73
CA ILE A 37 8.97 2.79 -42.14
C ILE A 37 7.53 2.28 -42.26
N ILE A 38 7.22 1.70 -43.43
CA ILE A 38 5.90 1.08 -43.67
C ILE A 38 5.76 -0.20 -42.85
N ALA A 39 6.83 -1.02 -42.74
CA ALA A 39 6.82 -2.22 -41.89
C ALA A 39 6.71 -1.89 -40.41
N GLN A 40 7.30 -0.77 -39.96
CA GLN A 40 7.17 -0.33 -38.57
C GLN A 40 5.75 0.17 -38.28
N ALA A 41 5.16 0.94 -39.20
CA ALA A 41 3.76 1.39 -39.06
C ALA A 41 2.76 0.21 -39.16
N ILE A 42 3.04 -0.77 -40.03
CA ILE A 42 2.24 -2.00 -40.14
C ILE A 42 2.43 -2.89 -38.92
N ALA A 43 3.66 -3.00 -38.37
CA ALA A 43 3.94 -3.76 -37.14
C ALA A 43 3.26 -3.18 -35.92
N GLU A 44 3.17 -1.85 -35.83
CA GLU A 44 2.42 -1.19 -34.74
C GLU A 44 0.89 -1.41 -34.88
N GLN A 45 0.41 -1.39 -36.10
CA GLN A 45 -1.00 -1.67 -36.40
C GLN A 45 -1.34 -3.16 -36.20
N GLU A 46 -0.48 -4.08 -36.66
CA GLU A 46 -0.63 -5.51 -36.42
C GLU A 46 -0.45 -5.90 -34.95
N ALA A 47 0.37 -5.14 -34.17
CA ALA A 47 0.49 -5.35 -32.72
C ALA A 47 -0.80 -4.98 -32.00
N ALA A 48 -1.46 -3.90 -32.41
CA ALA A 48 -2.76 -3.50 -31.87
C ALA A 48 -3.88 -4.49 -32.26
N GLU A 49 -3.86 -4.98 -33.51
CA GLU A 49 -4.83 -5.99 -33.96
C GLU A 49 -4.59 -7.37 -33.34
N ARG A 50 -3.31 -7.73 -33.04
CA ARG A 50 -2.99 -8.95 -32.29
C ARG A 50 -3.48 -8.89 -30.84
N GLN A 51 -3.36 -7.74 -30.18
CA GLN A 51 -3.90 -7.60 -28.82
C GLN A 51 -5.42 -7.76 -28.79
N ALA A 52 -6.11 -7.21 -29.78
CA ALA A 52 -7.55 -7.39 -29.90
C ALA A 52 -7.92 -8.84 -30.25
N ALA A 53 -7.14 -9.49 -31.14
CA ALA A 53 -7.34 -10.90 -31.50
C ALA A 53 -6.91 -11.89 -30.39
N GLU A 54 -5.88 -11.56 -29.58
CA GLU A 54 -5.51 -12.35 -28.41
C GLU A 54 -6.56 -12.26 -27.32
N GLN A 55 -7.22 -11.09 -27.19
CA GLN A 55 -8.34 -10.93 -26.28
C GLN A 55 -9.55 -11.74 -26.74
N GLU A 56 -9.85 -11.71 -28.02
CA GLU A 56 -10.92 -12.52 -28.62
C GLU A 56 -10.58 -14.04 -28.67
N ALA A 57 -9.28 -14.37 -28.84
CA ALA A 57 -8.80 -15.76 -28.78
C ALA A 57 -8.80 -16.30 -27.33
N ALA A 58 -8.44 -15.47 -26.36
CA ALA A 58 -8.53 -15.84 -24.93
C ALA A 58 -9.98 -16.10 -24.51
N GLU A 59 -10.92 -15.32 -25.04
CA GLU A 59 -12.36 -15.56 -24.84
C GLU A 59 -12.82 -16.86 -25.56
N ARG A 60 -12.26 -17.16 -26.73
CA ARG A 60 -12.53 -18.41 -27.45
C ARG A 60 -11.87 -19.63 -26.82
N GLU A 61 -10.60 -19.49 -26.36
CA GLU A 61 -9.93 -20.57 -25.61
C GLU A 61 -10.63 -20.87 -24.30
N ALA A 62 -11.15 -19.83 -23.61
CA ALA A 62 -11.97 -20.05 -22.44
C ALA A 62 -13.27 -20.83 -22.78
N ALA A 63 -13.91 -20.51 -23.90
CA ALA A 63 -15.09 -21.20 -24.40
C ALA A 63 -14.76 -22.62 -24.92
N GLU A 64 -13.61 -22.80 -25.61
CA GLU A 64 -13.16 -24.13 -26.08
C GLU A 64 -12.66 -25.01 -24.93
N GLN A 65 -12.07 -24.44 -23.89
CA GLN A 65 -11.71 -25.20 -22.67
C GLN A 65 -12.94 -25.68 -21.92
N GLU A 66 -14.01 -24.87 -21.88
CA GLU A 66 -15.31 -25.31 -21.38
C GLU A 66 -15.91 -26.45 -22.24
N GLN A 67 -15.78 -26.34 -23.56
CA GLN A 67 -16.26 -27.35 -24.47
C GLN A 67 -15.42 -28.65 -24.44
N GLN A 68 -14.07 -28.52 -24.36
CA GLN A 68 -13.17 -29.66 -24.19
C GLN A 68 -13.29 -30.35 -22.83
N GLN A 69 -13.67 -29.63 -21.78
CA GLN A 69 -13.99 -30.25 -20.50
C GLN A 69 -15.29 -31.06 -20.53
N GLN A 70 -16.23 -30.67 -21.39
CA GLN A 70 -17.44 -31.47 -21.62
C GLN A 70 -17.16 -32.70 -22.51
N GLU A 71 -16.36 -32.55 -23.57
CA GLU A 71 -15.95 -33.66 -24.44
C GLU A 71 -14.99 -34.65 -23.74
N ALA A 72 -14.07 -34.14 -22.88
CA ALA A 72 -13.18 -34.98 -22.10
C ALA A 72 -13.89 -35.83 -21.04
N GLN A 73 -15.11 -35.45 -20.64
CA GLN A 73 -15.96 -36.32 -19.80
C GLN A 73 -16.68 -37.40 -20.58
N GLU A 74 -16.92 -37.23 -21.86
CA GLU A 74 -17.49 -38.28 -22.73
C GLU A 74 -16.42 -39.22 -23.31
N GLU A 75 -15.21 -38.72 -23.60
CA GLU A 75 -14.12 -39.54 -24.16
C GLU A 75 -13.32 -40.33 -23.11
N SER A 76 -13.50 -40.09 -21.83
CA SER A 76 -12.84 -40.90 -20.79
C SER A 76 -13.33 -42.37 -20.71
N HIS A 77 -14.29 -42.74 -21.53
CA HIS A 77 -14.80 -44.11 -21.62
C HIS A 77 -14.32 -44.89 -22.85
N GLU A 78 -13.66 -44.26 -23.83
CA GLU A 78 -13.22 -44.96 -25.10
C GLU A 78 -11.71 -44.99 -25.35
N ALA A 79 -10.87 -44.25 -24.64
CA ALA A 79 -9.44 -44.15 -24.92
C ALA A 79 -8.54 -45.02 -24.04
N MET A 80 -8.91 -46.30 -23.90
CA MET A 80 -7.98 -47.31 -23.38
C MET A 80 -7.63 -48.37 -24.41
N ALA A 81 -7.45 -47.99 -25.67
CA ALA A 81 -6.89 -48.85 -26.69
C ALA A 81 -6.26 -47.99 -27.78
N TYR A 82 -5.00 -47.81 -27.75
CA TYR A 82 -4.04 -47.61 -28.81
C TYR A 82 -2.84 -46.76 -28.33
N LEU A 83 -1.99 -47.41 -27.58
CA LEU A 83 -0.59 -46.98 -27.44
C LEU A 83 0.25 -48.15 -27.98
N GLU A 84 0.72 -48.01 -29.17
CA GLU A 84 1.96 -48.61 -29.66
C GLU A 84 2.22 -48.07 -31.09
N GLY A 85 3.29 -47.38 -31.28
CA GLY A 85 3.75 -46.95 -32.60
C GLY A 85 4.60 -45.71 -32.58
N GLU A 86 5.83 -45.83 -32.15
CA GLU A 86 6.84 -44.81 -32.44
C GLU A 86 7.09 -44.73 -33.95
N PRO A 87 7.36 -43.55 -34.47
CA PRO A 87 8.26 -43.42 -35.63
C PRO A 87 9.51 -42.61 -35.27
N SER A 88 10.59 -43.28 -35.55
CA SER A 88 11.96 -42.86 -35.48
C SER A 88 12.21 -41.46 -36.08
N ALA A 89 12.85 -40.63 -35.31
CA ALA A 89 13.48 -39.41 -35.78
C ALA A 89 14.64 -39.75 -36.74
N SER A 90 14.55 -39.32 -37.95
CA SER A 90 15.67 -39.32 -38.88
C SER A 90 15.85 -37.96 -39.58
N ASN A 91 16.94 -37.34 -39.29
CA ASN A 91 17.74 -36.44 -40.14
C ASN A 91 17.08 -35.20 -40.78
N ASP A 92 16.48 -34.31 -40.01
CA ASP A 92 16.14 -32.98 -40.56
C ASP A 92 17.03 -31.82 -40.05
N SER A 93 18.03 -32.11 -39.21
CA SER A 93 18.83 -31.04 -38.61
C SER A 93 19.82 -30.37 -39.59
N ALA A 94 20.21 -31.05 -40.66
CA ALA A 94 21.18 -30.50 -41.63
C ALA A 94 20.56 -29.52 -42.65
N LEU A 95 19.25 -29.69 -42.93
CA LEU A 95 18.55 -28.77 -43.88
C LEU A 95 18.22 -27.41 -43.21
N TRP A 96 17.94 -27.42 -41.93
CA TRP A 96 17.56 -26.22 -41.22
C TRP A 96 18.72 -25.26 -40.92
N THR A 97 19.94 -25.77 -40.77
CA THR A 97 21.13 -24.93 -40.56
C THR A 97 21.44 -24.06 -41.79
N GLY A 98 21.28 -24.61 -43.00
CA GLY A 98 21.50 -23.84 -44.24
C GLY A 98 20.45 -22.72 -44.45
N VAL A 99 19.23 -22.94 -44.03
CA VAL A 99 18.13 -21.93 -44.12
C VAL A 99 18.29 -20.82 -43.08
N LEU A 100 18.72 -21.18 -41.89
CA LEU A 100 18.97 -20.20 -40.80
C LEU A 100 20.18 -19.30 -41.10
N ASP A 101 21.25 -19.87 -41.70
CA ASP A 101 22.40 -19.08 -42.15
C ASP A 101 22.03 -18.12 -43.28
N SER A 102 21.13 -18.53 -44.18
CA SER A 102 20.62 -17.65 -45.24
C SER A 102 19.76 -16.49 -44.67
N LEU A 103 19.03 -16.73 -43.59
CA LEU A 103 18.26 -15.70 -42.90
C LEU A 103 19.12 -14.68 -42.14
N HIS A 104 20.28 -15.12 -41.63
CA HIS A 104 21.22 -14.22 -40.98
C HIS A 104 21.93 -13.27 -41.96
N MET A 105 22.07 -13.68 -43.20
CA MET A 105 22.71 -12.85 -44.22
C MET A 105 21.81 -11.73 -44.76
N ILE A 106 20.50 -11.89 -44.71
CA ILE A 106 19.53 -10.86 -45.18
C ILE A 106 19.55 -9.62 -44.28
N ASN A 107 19.95 -9.74 -43.01
CA ASN A 107 19.99 -8.62 -42.09
C ASN A 107 21.25 -7.73 -42.18
N SER A 108 22.23 -8.08 -43.04
CA SER A 108 23.51 -7.34 -43.15
C SER A 108 23.61 -6.35 -44.30
N VAL A 109 22.53 -6.20 -45.11
CA VAL A 109 22.53 -5.38 -46.34
C VAL A 109 22.13 -3.92 -46.08
N SER A 110 22.68 -3.28 -45.06
CA SER A 110 22.37 -1.88 -44.80
C SER A 110 23.45 -0.85 -45.23
N ASN A 111 24.41 -1.24 -46.06
CA ASN A 111 25.45 -0.28 -46.49
C ASN A 111 26.01 -0.54 -47.90
N ILE A 112 25.31 -0.08 -48.94
CA ILE A 112 25.95 -0.02 -50.25
C ILE A 112 25.51 1.20 -51.05
N ASN A 113 26.45 2.13 -51.21
CA ASN A 113 26.39 3.24 -52.14
C ASN A 113 27.73 3.40 -52.82
N ARG A 114 27.95 2.77 -54.02
CA ARG A 114 28.96 3.21 -54.97
C ARG A 114 28.74 2.59 -56.34
N PRO A 115 28.90 3.36 -57.43
CA PRO A 115 28.68 2.88 -58.81
C PRO A 115 29.91 2.12 -59.35
N TYR A 116 29.63 1.20 -60.23
CA TYR A 116 30.60 0.36 -60.96
C TYR A 116 31.37 1.16 -62.01
N SER A 117 32.67 1.13 -62.00
CA SER A 117 33.50 1.60 -63.14
C SER A 117 34.65 0.63 -63.42
N SER A 118 34.64 0.15 -64.66
CA SER A 118 35.68 -0.49 -65.54
C SER A 118 36.74 -1.39 -64.86
N VAL A 119 36.74 -2.60 -65.34
CA VAL A 119 37.66 -3.72 -65.09
C VAL A 119 38.96 -3.58 -65.84
N ASN A 120 40.12 -3.67 -65.13
CA ASN A 120 41.35 -4.19 -65.68
C ASN A 120 42.23 -4.66 -64.52
N GLU A 121 42.40 -5.93 -64.41
CA GLU A 121 43.37 -6.80 -63.69
C GLU A 121 42.77 -7.82 -62.74
N PRO A 122 43.19 -9.09 -62.72
CA PRO A 122 42.58 -10.17 -61.95
C PRO A 122 42.65 -9.97 -60.41
N ARG A 123 43.56 -9.19 -59.96
CA ARG A 123 43.64 -8.82 -58.47
C ARG A 123 42.58 -7.80 -58.05
N ASN A 124 42.12 -6.98 -59.00
CA ASN A 124 41.07 -5.99 -58.69
C ASN A 124 39.66 -6.63 -58.74
N ALA A 125 39.44 -7.70 -59.44
CA ALA A 125 38.14 -8.37 -59.52
C ALA A 125 37.75 -9.02 -58.19
N MET A 126 38.69 -9.64 -57.52
CA MET A 126 38.44 -10.21 -56.18
C MET A 126 38.14 -9.13 -55.15
N GLN A 127 38.88 -8.00 -55.21
CA GLN A 127 38.64 -6.83 -54.37
C GLN A 127 37.32 -6.11 -54.70
N GLN A 128 36.92 -6.14 -55.96
CA GLN A 128 35.64 -5.60 -56.40
C GLN A 128 34.46 -6.51 -56.01
N LEU A 129 34.66 -7.86 -56.08
CA LEU A 129 33.73 -8.83 -55.53
C LEU A 129 33.60 -8.74 -53.99
N ASP A 130 34.70 -8.38 -53.31
CA ASP A 130 34.68 -8.11 -51.90
C ASP A 130 33.87 -6.84 -51.52
N ASN A 131 33.76 -5.92 -52.46
CA ASN A 131 32.97 -4.71 -52.33
C ASN A 131 31.50 -4.86 -52.77
N LEU A 132 31.14 -6.00 -53.37
CA LEU A 132 29.75 -6.33 -53.67
C LEU A 132 29.05 -6.87 -52.43
N PRO A 133 27.75 -6.66 -52.29
CA PRO A 133 26.97 -7.22 -51.19
C PRO A 133 26.77 -8.74 -51.30
N LEU A 134 27.73 -9.44 -51.81
CA LEU A 134 27.72 -10.88 -51.98
C LEU A 134 28.45 -11.52 -50.78
N SER A 135 27.70 -11.96 -49.77
CA SER A 135 28.26 -12.70 -48.64
C SER A 135 28.61 -14.14 -49.02
N LEU A 136 29.33 -14.30 -50.13
CA LEU A 136 29.82 -15.61 -50.52
C LEU A 136 31.19 -15.88 -49.87
N PRO A 137 31.45 -17.12 -49.38
CA PRO A 137 32.77 -17.52 -48.95
C PRO A 137 33.82 -17.31 -50.04
N GLU A 138 35.06 -17.01 -49.65
CA GLU A 138 36.16 -16.71 -50.58
C GLU A 138 36.33 -17.80 -51.66
N GLY A 139 36.20 -19.07 -51.28
CA GLY A 139 36.24 -20.19 -52.24
C GLY A 139 35.13 -20.17 -53.28
N GLN A 140 33.92 -19.76 -52.89
CA GLN A 140 32.78 -19.67 -53.86
C GLN A 140 32.91 -18.44 -54.76
N ARG A 141 33.44 -17.33 -54.25
CA ARG A 141 33.73 -16.14 -55.05
C ARG A 141 34.80 -16.42 -56.10
N ARG A 142 35.81 -17.21 -55.70
CA ARG A 142 36.85 -17.64 -56.65
C ARG A 142 36.29 -18.56 -57.72
N LEU A 143 35.46 -19.51 -57.30
CA LEU A 143 34.80 -20.42 -58.25
C LEU A 143 33.93 -19.64 -59.25
N LEU A 144 33.24 -18.62 -58.84
CA LEU A 144 32.40 -17.77 -59.73
C LEU A 144 33.22 -17.00 -60.69
N LEU A 145 34.51 -16.68 -60.44
CA LEU A 145 35.41 -16.03 -61.35
C LEU A 145 36.12 -17.04 -62.29
N ASP A 146 36.30 -18.27 -61.80
CA ASP A 146 37.01 -19.33 -62.53
C ASP A 146 36.06 -20.15 -63.44
N MET A 147 34.73 -19.92 -63.34
CA MET A 147 33.74 -20.56 -64.25
C MET A 147 33.96 -20.16 -65.67
N ASP A 148 33.75 -21.10 -66.61
CA ASP A 148 33.68 -20.80 -68.04
C ASP A 148 32.36 -20.05 -68.38
N ASP A 149 32.34 -19.43 -69.53
CA ASP A 149 31.20 -18.62 -69.99
C ASP A 149 29.89 -19.43 -70.09
N GLU A 150 30.02 -20.72 -70.45
CA GLU A 150 28.84 -21.59 -70.52
C GLU A 150 28.29 -21.97 -69.15
N GLU A 151 29.13 -22.30 -68.24
CA GLU A 151 28.76 -22.58 -66.88
C GLU A 151 28.19 -21.34 -66.18
N TYR A 152 28.79 -20.19 -66.44
CA TYR A 152 28.31 -18.91 -65.87
C TYR A 152 26.93 -18.51 -66.38
N GLU A 153 26.71 -18.64 -67.71
CA GLU A 153 25.39 -18.37 -68.30
C GLU A 153 24.35 -19.42 -67.88
N LYS A 154 24.73 -20.69 -67.67
CA LYS A 154 23.85 -21.68 -67.04
C LYS A 154 23.47 -21.33 -65.62
N LEU A 155 24.40 -20.87 -64.81
CA LEU A 155 24.13 -20.40 -63.41
C LEU A 155 23.19 -19.20 -63.43
N LYS A 156 23.44 -18.22 -64.29
CA LYS A 156 22.64 -17.04 -64.48
C LYS A 156 21.19 -17.37 -64.90
N LEU A 157 21.08 -18.28 -65.89
CA LEU A 157 19.78 -18.76 -66.36
C LEU A 157 19.04 -19.50 -65.19
N ALA A 158 19.76 -20.34 -64.47
CA ALA A 158 19.21 -21.08 -63.34
C ALA A 158 18.71 -20.14 -62.26
N ILE A 159 19.45 -19.06 -61.94
CA ILE A 159 19.03 -18.06 -61.00
C ILE A 159 17.74 -17.36 -61.46
N HIS A 160 17.71 -16.94 -62.73
CA HIS A 160 16.53 -16.29 -63.28
C HIS A 160 15.30 -17.20 -63.27
N GLN A 161 15.44 -18.46 -63.78
CA GLN A 161 14.32 -19.40 -63.80
C GLN A 161 13.82 -19.74 -62.39
N SER A 162 14.71 -19.99 -61.42
CA SER A 162 14.31 -20.31 -60.06
C SER A 162 13.62 -19.14 -59.42
N LEU A 163 14.09 -17.90 -59.60
CA LEU A 163 13.45 -16.70 -59.10
C LEU A 163 12.09 -16.46 -59.75
N GLU A 164 11.98 -16.57 -61.07
CA GLU A 164 10.69 -16.46 -61.79
C GLU A 164 9.67 -17.45 -61.26
N ASN A 165 10.04 -18.73 -61.12
CA ASN A 165 9.15 -19.78 -60.67
C ASN A 165 8.68 -19.50 -59.18
N VAL A 166 9.59 -19.09 -58.32
CA VAL A 166 9.25 -18.81 -56.91
C VAL A 166 8.43 -17.53 -56.76
N LEU A 167 8.74 -16.50 -57.54
CA LEU A 167 7.93 -15.28 -57.61
C LEU A 167 6.53 -15.55 -58.17
N ASP A 168 6.42 -16.47 -59.16
CA ASP A 168 5.12 -16.90 -59.68
C ASP A 168 4.28 -17.67 -58.65
N GLN A 169 4.90 -18.48 -57.82
CA GLN A 169 4.24 -19.15 -56.72
C GLN A 169 3.80 -18.18 -55.62
N GLY A 170 4.45 -17.03 -55.54
CA GLY A 170 4.16 -15.98 -54.55
C GLY A 170 5.03 -16.06 -53.31
N VAL A 171 5.75 -14.99 -53.07
CA VAL A 171 6.62 -14.82 -51.90
C VAL A 171 5.90 -14.01 -50.85
N HIS A 172 5.72 -14.61 -49.66
CA HIS A 172 5.05 -14.00 -48.54
C HIS A 172 6.04 -13.46 -47.54
N GLU A 173 5.63 -12.43 -46.81
CA GLU A 173 6.32 -11.88 -45.68
C GLU A 173 5.65 -12.32 -44.38
N VAL A 174 6.45 -12.77 -43.40
CA VAL A 174 6.02 -13.13 -42.06
C VAL A 174 7.00 -12.48 -41.06
N ASP A 175 6.49 -11.63 -40.20
CA ASP A 175 7.26 -10.90 -39.15
C ASP A 175 8.46 -10.09 -39.70
N GLY A 176 8.28 -9.41 -40.86
CA GLY A 176 9.33 -8.60 -41.49
C GLY A 176 10.41 -9.43 -42.20
N ARG A 177 10.14 -10.72 -42.43
CA ARG A 177 11.06 -11.64 -43.14
C ARG A 177 10.34 -12.45 -44.21
N ILE A 178 11.09 -12.91 -45.19
CA ILE A 178 10.56 -13.83 -46.19
C ILE A 178 10.11 -15.13 -45.52
N ASP A 179 8.93 -15.62 -45.87
CA ASP A 179 8.41 -16.89 -45.33
C ASP A 179 9.40 -18.04 -45.68
N ILE A 180 9.71 -18.85 -44.66
CA ILE A 180 10.58 -20.02 -44.77
C ILE A 180 10.15 -20.95 -45.92
N ARG A 181 8.84 -21.05 -46.18
CA ARG A 181 8.30 -21.86 -47.28
C ARG A 181 8.76 -21.35 -48.66
N SER A 182 8.81 -20.03 -48.84
CA SER A 182 9.30 -19.44 -50.11
C SER A 182 10.80 -19.67 -50.30
N LEU A 183 11.59 -19.65 -49.24
CA LEU A 183 13.00 -20.01 -49.27
C LEU A 183 13.22 -21.50 -49.55
N HIS A 184 12.36 -22.36 -49.03
CA HIS A 184 12.42 -23.80 -49.33
C HIS A 184 12.02 -24.09 -50.76
N SER A 185 11.00 -23.45 -51.32
CA SER A 185 10.62 -23.54 -52.72
C SER A 185 11.78 -23.13 -53.65
N LEU A 186 12.51 -22.07 -53.25
CA LEU A 186 13.70 -21.65 -54.02
C LEU A 186 14.79 -22.75 -54.07
N GLN A 187 15.02 -23.40 -52.91
CA GLN A 187 16.00 -24.53 -52.88
C GLN A 187 15.55 -25.72 -53.71
N GLU A 188 14.25 -26.05 -53.70
CA GLU A 188 13.69 -27.12 -54.52
C GLU A 188 13.82 -26.83 -56.06
N GLU A 189 13.57 -25.58 -56.46
CA GLU A 189 13.75 -25.17 -57.86
C GLU A 189 15.22 -25.38 -58.34
N PHE A 190 16.18 -24.92 -57.51
CA PHE A 190 17.62 -25.16 -57.85
C PHE A 190 18.00 -26.61 -57.78
N PHE A 191 17.32 -27.46 -57.03
CA PHE A 191 17.59 -28.90 -56.99
C PHE A 191 17.16 -29.59 -58.24
N ASN A 192 16.14 -29.07 -58.92
CA ASN A 192 15.61 -29.63 -60.17
C ASN A 192 16.35 -29.20 -61.44
N ILE A 193 17.28 -28.24 -61.32
CA ILE A 193 18.09 -27.79 -62.52
C ILE A 193 19.39 -28.57 -62.57
N ASP A 194 19.77 -28.94 -63.78
CA ASP A 194 20.99 -29.72 -64.05
C ASP A 194 22.26 -28.84 -64.04
N ILE A 195 22.67 -28.50 -62.81
CA ILE A 195 23.88 -27.74 -62.51
C ILE A 195 24.64 -28.41 -61.35
N THR A 196 25.95 -28.11 -61.29
CA THR A 196 26.80 -28.70 -60.21
C THR A 196 26.33 -28.31 -58.82
N SER A 197 26.68 -29.10 -57.77
CA SER A 197 26.32 -28.81 -56.41
C SER A 197 26.86 -27.47 -55.93
N GLU A 198 28.03 -27.06 -56.39
CA GLU A 198 28.68 -25.81 -56.08
C GLU A 198 27.99 -24.62 -56.72
N MET A 199 27.63 -24.72 -58.02
CA MET A 199 26.81 -23.73 -58.74
C MET A 199 25.44 -23.58 -58.10
N ARG A 200 24.82 -24.68 -57.65
CA ARG A 200 23.53 -24.71 -57.01
C ARG A 200 23.58 -23.92 -55.66
N ASN A 201 24.65 -24.12 -54.90
CA ASN A 201 24.83 -23.43 -53.64
C ASN A 201 25.02 -21.91 -53.82
N ILE A 202 25.88 -21.53 -54.78
CA ILE A 202 26.11 -20.14 -55.15
C ILE A 202 24.81 -19.50 -55.69
N GLY A 203 24.12 -20.18 -56.59
CA GLY A 203 22.87 -19.69 -57.17
C GLY A 203 21.78 -19.48 -56.13
N ASN A 204 21.61 -20.44 -55.26
CA ASN A 204 20.63 -20.34 -54.17
C ASN A 204 20.93 -19.17 -53.19
N GLN A 205 22.21 -18.97 -52.87
CA GLN A 205 22.60 -17.84 -51.99
C GLN A 205 22.35 -16.49 -52.67
N ILE A 206 22.70 -16.36 -53.94
CA ILE A 206 22.46 -15.14 -54.74
C ILE A 206 20.95 -14.89 -54.89
N ALA A 207 20.19 -15.91 -55.27
CA ALA A 207 18.76 -15.78 -55.46
C ALA A 207 18.03 -15.42 -54.13
N ALA A 208 18.40 -16.07 -53.03
CA ALA A 208 17.83 -15.78 -51.73
C ALA A 208 18.10 -14.35 -51.27
N MET A 209 19.23 -13.76 -51.70
CA MET A 209 19.59 -12.38 -51.34
C MET A 209 18.73 -11.34 -52.06
N TYR A 210 18.28 -11.64 -53.28
CA TYR A 210 17.47 -10.74 -54.10
C TYR A 210 15.98 -11.07 -54.06
N LEU A 211 15.57 -12.17 -53.42
CA LEU A 211 14.18 -12.55 -53.28
C LEU A 211 13.48 -11.52 -52.40
N GLU A 212 12.44 -10.90 -52.89
CA GLU A 212 11.58 -9.97 -52.17
C GLU A 212 10.15 -10.51 -52.05
N PRO A 213 9.44 -10.18 -50.95
CA PRO A 213 8.02 -10.55 -50.89
C PRO A 213 7.21 -9.81 -51.96
N ASN A 214 6.51 -10.56 -52.81
CA ASN A 214 5.68 -10.01 -53.87
C ASN A 214 4.17 -10.11 -53.58
N PHE A 215 3.82 -10.70 -52.42
CA PHE A 215 2.47 -10.65 -51.90
C PHE A 215 2.35 -9.50 -50.90
N VAL A 216 1.99 -8.33 -51.40
CA VAL A 216 1.81 -7.09 -50.59
C VAL A 216 0.37 -6.91 -50.14
N VAL A 217 0.18 -6.23 -49.03
CA VAL A 217 -1.14 -5.89 -48.51
C VAL A 217 -1.83 -4.92 -49.47
N ASN A 218 -2.99 -5.32 -49.96
CA ASN A 218 -3.88 -4.43 -50.70
C ASN A 218 -4.80 -3.70 -49.73
N GLU A 219 -4.39 -2.49 -49.31
CA GLU A 219 -5.13 -1.69 -48.37
C GLU A 219 -6.55 -1.36 -48.85
N ALA A 220 -6.69 -1.02 -50.16
CA ALA A 220 -7.98 -0.68 -50.69
C ALA A 220 -8.95 -1.88 -50.71
N ALA A 221 -8.47 -3.07 -51.07
CA ALA A 221 -9.28 -4.29 -51.06
C ALA A 221 -9.57 -4.74 -49.61
N THR A 222 -8.61 -4.58 -48.72
CA THR A 222 -8.77 -4.90 -47.28
C THR A 222 -9.83 -3.99 -46.63
N GLU A 223 -9.75 -2.69 -46.90
CA GLU A 223 -10.72 -1.73 -46.39
C GLU A 223 -12.10 -1.91 -47.03
N ALA A 224 -12.19 -2.18 -48.29
CA ALA A 224 -13.45 -2.51 -48.94
C ALA A 224 -14.08 -3.78 -48.35
N ALA A 225 -13.29 -4.82 -48.11
CA ALA A 225 -13.78 -6.03 -47.45
C ALA A 225 -14.17 -5.79 -45.96
N ARG A 226 -13.44 -4.92 -45.24
CA ARG A 226 -13.82 -4.48 -43.88
C ARG A 226 -15.15 -3.74 -43.93
N GLN A 227 -15.34 -2.81 -44.86
CA GLN A 227 -16.58 -2.07 -45.02
C GLN A 227 -17.74 -2.97 -45.43
N GLU A 228 -17.50 -3.92 -46.28
CA GLU A 228 -18.51 -4.91 -46.71
C GLU A 228 -18.94 -5.77 -45.52
N ILE A 229 -18.00 -6.28 -44.72
CA ILE A 229 -18.30 -7.03 -43.50
C ILE A 229 -18.97 -6.12 -42.48
N ALA A 230 -18.47 -4.90 -42.25
CA ALA A 230 -19.08 -3.95 -41.33
C ALA A 230 -20.51 -3.58 -41.74
N SER A 231 -20.80 -3.55 -43.07
CA SER A 231 -22.17 -3.31 -43.58
C SER A 231 -23.10 -4.51 -43.36
N GLN A 232 -22.56 -5.73 -43.28
CA GLN A 232 -23.30 -6.95 -43.02
C GLN A 232 -23.58 -7.14 -41.50
N TYR A 233 -22.73 -6.58 -40.64
CA TYR A 233 -22.96 -6.55 -39.19
C TYR A 233 -23.73 -5.29 -38.83
N THR A 234 -25.02 -5.40 -38.65
CA THR A 234 -25.80 -4.39 -37.89
C THR A 234 -25.33 -4.41 -36.45
N VAL A 235 -24.66 -3.34 -36.02
CA VAL A 235 -24.36 -3.14 -34.61
C VAL A 235 -25.69 -3.05 -33.87
N VAL A 236 -26.03 -4.09 -33.14
CA VAL A 236 -27.19 -4.09 -32.26
C VAL A 236 -26.80 -3.31 -31.01
N GLU A 237 -27.09 -2.02 -30.97
CA GLU A 237 -26.96 -1.21 -29.76
C GLU A 237 -28.05 -1.58 -28.78
N VAL A 238 -27.68 -2.14 -27.64
CA VAL A 238 -28.58 -2.42 -26.53
C VAL A 238 -28.35 -1.37 -25.44
N ARG A 239 -29.38 -0.60 -25.10
CA ARG A 239 -29.29 0.42 -24.08
C ARG A 239 -29.65 -0.16 -22.71
N GLU A 240 -29.04 0.38 -21.66
CA GLU A 240 -29.39 0.01 -20.29
C GLU A 240 -30.88 0.28 -20.02
N GLY A 241 -31.61 -0.73 -19.53
CA GLY A 241 -33.05 -0.68 -19.31
C GLY A 241 -33.91 -1.02 -20.54
N GLN A 242 -33.28 -1.35 -21.68
CA GLN A 242 -34.02 -1.80 -22.87
C GLN A 242 -34.53 -3.23 -22.67
N THR A 243 -35.80 -3.47 -22.92
CA THR A 243 -36.39 -4.81 -22.96
C THR A 243 -35.83 -5.58 -24.14
N ILE A 244 -35.16 -6.71 -23.90
CA ILE A 244 -34.58 -7.59 -24.93
C ILE A 244 -35.57 -8.66 -25.34
N VAL A 245 -36.38 -9.14 -24.41
CA VAL A 245 -37.39 -10.19 -24.61
C VAL A 245 -38.66 -9.81 -23.84
N ASP A 246 -39.79 -9.88 -24.48
CA ASP A 246 -41.11 -9.69 -23.83
C ASP A 246 -41.65 -11.03 -23.29
N GLU A 247 -42.55 -10.95 -22.32
CA GLU A 247 -43.22 -12.13 -21.74
C GLU A 247 -44.02 -12.88 -22.81
N GLY A 248 -43.68 -14.17 -23.02
CA GLY A 248 -44.32 -15.00 -24.05
C GLY A 248 -43.64 -14.97 -25.42
N GLN A 249 -42.59 -14.16 -25.62
CA GLN A 249 -41.85 -14.14 -26.87
C GLN A 249 -40.94 -15.38 -26.99
N VAL A 250 -40.89 -15.95 -28.21
CA VAL A 250 -40.00 -17.09 -28.48
C VAL A 250 -38.58 -16.59 -28.56
N ILE A 251 -37.68 -17.20 -27.77
CA ILE A 251 -36.27 -16.89 -27.79
C ILE A 251 -35.65 -17.53 -29.04
N THR A 252 -35.29 -16.69 -30.01
CA THR A 252 -34.52 -17.12 -31.18
C THR A 252 -33.04 -17.30 -30.83
N LEU A 253 -32.28 -17.96 -31.71
CA LEU A 253 -30.84 -18.14 -31.51
C LEU A 253 -30.11 -16.79 -31.39
N GLU A 254 -30.56 -15.76 -32.13
CA GLU A 254 -30.00 -14.41 -32.06
C GLU A 254 -30.25 -13.76 -30.71
N ILE A 255 -31.46 -13.89 -30.15
CA ILE A 255 -31.81 -13.40 -28.83
C ILE A 255 -31.04 -14.18 -27.76
N PHE A 256 -30.91 -15.49 -27.94
CA PHE A 256 -30.15 -16.34 -27.01
C PHE A 256 -28.67 -15.92 -26.95
N THR A 257 -28.01 -15.77 -28.11
CA THR A 257 -26.62 -15.31 -28.20
C THR A 257 -26.44 -13.90 -27.65
N LEU A 258 -27.42 -13.02 -27.86
CA LEU A 258 -27.41 -11.68 -27.29
C LEU A 258 -27.48 -11.71 -25.76
N LEU A 259 -28.39 -12.51 -25.20
CA LEU A 259 -28.55 -12.70 -23.75
C LEU A 259 -27.30 -13.34 -23.13
N GLU A 260 -26.68 -14.32 -23.80
CA GLU A 260 -25.43 -14.95 -23.39
C GLU A 260 -24.27 -13.95 -23.39
N THR A 261 -24.12 -13.18 -24.49
CA THR A 261 -23.06 -12.15 -24.62
C THR A 261 -23.18 -11.05 -23.56
N LEU A 262 -24.42 -10.71 -23.17
CA LEU A 262 -24.70 -9.75 -22.10
C LEU A 262 -24.61 -10.38 -20.70
N GLY A 263 -24.30 -11.68 -20.59
CA GLY A 263 -24.20 -12.37 -19.31
C GLY A 263 -25.53 -12.50 -18.57
N LEU A 264 -26.68 -12.40 -19.29
CA LEU A 264 -28.01 -12.48 -18.74
C LEU A 264 -28.55 -13.92 -18.67
N ILE A 265 -27.86 -14.88 -19.28
CA ILE A 265 -28.13 -16.31 -19.19
C ILE A 265 -27.01 -16.95 -18.38
N SER A 266 -27.35 -17.61 -17.29
CA SER A 266 -26.40 -18.42 -16.53
C SER A 266 -26.52 -19.89 -16.94
N ASP A 267 -25.43 -20.50 -17.32
CA ASP A 267 -25.32 -21.91 -17.76
C ASP A 267 -25.49 -22.91 -16.59
N GLY A 268 -26.52 -22.73 -15.79
CA GLY A 268 -26.89 -23.67 -14.75
C GLY A 268 -26.41 -23.33 -13.35
N LEU A 269 -27.05 -23.96 -12.36
CA LEU A 269 -26.79 -23.74 -10.92
C LEU A 269 -25.31 -24.07 -10.52
N GLN A 270 -24.64 -24.96 -11.26
CA GLN A 270 -23.28 -25.37 -10.93
C GLN A 270 -22.26 -24.29 -11.23
N ASP A 271 -22.35 -23.61 -12.37
CA ASP A 271 -21.37 -22.57 -12.77
C ASP A 271 -21.51 -21.30 -11.95
N SER A 272 -22.74 -21.00 -11.49
CA SER A 272 -22.98 -19.91 -10.55
C SER A 272 -22.47 -20.20 -9.13
N MET A 273 -22.40 -21.48 -8.71
CA MET A 273 -22.03 -21.84 -7.34
C MET A 273 -20.52 -21.94 -7.14
N ILE A 274 -19.75 -22.38 -8.14
CA ILE A 274 -18.29 -22.57 -8.01
C ILE A 274 -17.57 -21.25 -7.65
N PRO A 275 -17.80 -20.11 -8.32
CA PRO A 275 -17.20 -18.84 -7.92
C PRO A 275 -17.60 -18.39 -6.51
N ILE A 276 -18.85 -18.67 -6.10
CA ILE A 276 -19.33 -18.32 -4.76
C ILE A 276 -18.59 -19.14 -3.71
N PHE A 277 -18.48 -20.47 -3.91
CA PHE A 277 -17.71 -21.32 -2.99
C PHE A 277 -16.23 -20.96 -2.95
N ALA A 278 -15.63 -20.63 -4.09
CA ALA A 278 -14.25 -20.16 -4.16
C ALA A 278 -14.07 -18.82 -3.40
N ALA A 279 -14.99 -17.87 -3.58
CA ALA A 279 -14.98 -16.62 -2.84
C ALA A 279 -15.12 -16.83 -1.32
N ILE A 280 -16.06 -17.67 -0.90
CA ILE A 280 -16.24 -18.03 0.52
C ILE A 280 -14.96 -18.68 1.06
N ALA A 281 -14.35 -19.61 0.33
CA ALA A 281 -13.11 -20.28 0.74
C ALA A 281 -11.95 -19.28 0.89
N ILE A 282 -11.78 -18.38 -0.06
CA ILE A 282 -10.75 -17.31 -0.01
C ILE A 282 -10.98 -16.42 1.22
N ILE A 283 -12.21 -15.95 1.41
CA ILE A 283 -12.57 -15.12 2.56
C ILE A 283 -12.31 -15.86 3.87
N ALA A 284 -12.69 -17.14 3.96
CA ALA A 284 -12.46 -17.96 5.15
C ALA A 284 -10.96 -18.11 5.47
N VAL A 285 -10.12 -18.37 4.47
CA VAL A 285 -8.66 -18.43 4.63
C VAL A 285 -8.11 -17.07 5.11
N LEU A 286 -8.55 -15.96 4.52
CA LEU A 286 -8.15 -14.63 4.93
C LEU A 286 -8.55 -14.31 6.37
N TYR A 287 -9.76 -14.70 6.79
CA TYR A 287 -10.21 -14.54 8.18
C TYR A 287 -9.35 -15.36 9.14
N VAL A 288 -9.03 -16.61 8.79
CA VAL A 288 -8.16 -17.47 9.62
C VAL A 288 -6.76 -16.83 9.75
N LEU A 289 -6.17 -16.37 8.66
CA LEU A 289 -4.87 -15.70 8.67
C LEU A 289 -4.89 -14.43 9.53
N CYS A 290 -5.92 -13.60 9.38
CA CYS A 290 -6.12 -12.40 10.17
C CYS A 290 -6.28 -12.72 11.66
N PHE A 291 -7.09 -13.72 11.99
CA PHE A 291 -7.29 -14.18 13.38
C PHE A 291 -5.99 -14.72 14.00
N VAL A 292 -5.23 -15.53 13.26
CA VAL A 292 -3.91 -16.02 13.71
C VAL A 292 -2.96 -14.87 13.94
N TYR A 293 -2.91 -13.90 13.02
CA TYR A 293 -2.12 -12.68 13.20
C TYR A 293 -2.50 -11.94 14.49
N MET A 294 -3.79 -11.71 14.72
CA MET A 294 -4.27 -11.02 15.93
C MET A 294 -3.91 -11.81 17.20
N ARG A 295 -4.01 -13.14 17.17
CA ARG A 295 -3.64 -13.99 18.33
C ARG A 295 -2.17 -13.92 18.68
N ILE A 296 -1.29 -13.83 17.66
CA ILE A 296 0.17 -13.79 17.85
C ILE A 296 0.64 -12.39 18.22
N PHE A 297 0.22 -11.36 17.48
CA PHE A 297 0.78 -10.02 17.59
C PHE A 297 -0.05 -9.04 18.41
N CYS A 298 -1.35 -9.29 18.59
CA CYS A 298 -2.26 -8.43 19.33
C CYS A 298 -3.09 -9.21 20.38
N PRO A 299 -2.46 -10.01 21.28
CA PRO A 299 -3.19 -10.88 22.21
C PRO A 299 -4.10 -10.09 23.18
N LYS A 300 -3.72 -8.86 23.53
CA LYS A 300 -4.52 -7.96 24.38
C LYS A 300 -5.85 -7.59 23.73
N LEU A 301 -5.84 -7.30 22.42
CA LEU A 301 -7.05 -7.01 21.65
C LEU A 301 -8.03 -8.19 21.65
N VAL A 302 -7.52 -9.39 21.43
CA VAL A 302 -8.37 -10.61 21.42
C VAL A 302 -8.97 -10.89 22.79
N ALA A 303 -8.26 -10.55 23.87
CA ALA A 303 -8.75 -10.68 25.24
C ALA A 303 -9.79 -9.60 25.60
N ASN A 304 -9.69 -8.40 25.02
CA ASN A 304 -10.58 -7.28 25.28
C ASN A 304 -11.82 -7.33 24.37
N LYS A 305 -12.94 -7.80 24.92
CA LYS A 305 -14.20 -7.93 24.19
C LYS A 305 -14.70 -6.62 23.56
N LYS A 306 -14.42 -5.46 24.20
CA LYS A 306 -14.87 -4.15 23.70
C LYS A 306 -14.09 -3.73 22.46
N GLU A 307 -12.78 -3.88 22.47
CA GLU A 307 -11.93 -3.57 21.31
C GLU A 307 -12.20 -4.54 20.15
N ALA A 308 -12.41 -5.81 20.43
CA ALA A 308 -12.80 -6.80 19.43
C ALA A 308 -14.18 -6.45 18.81
N ALA A 309 -15.14 -6.04 19.62
CA ALA A 309 -16.45 -5.61 19.14
C ALA A 309 -16.37 -4.30 18.33
N LEU A 310 -15.51 -3.34 18.73
CA LEU A 310 -15.22 -2.13 17.96
C LEU A 310 -14.69 -2.50 16.57
N LEU A 311 -13.68 -3.35 16.51
CA LEU A 311 -13.09 -3.77 15.24
C LEU A 311 -14.11 -4.44 14.33
N PHE A 312 -14.90 -5.37 14.89
CA PHE A 312 -15.95 -6.07 14.13
C PHE A 312 -17.01 -5.10 13.62
N SER A 313 -17.44 -4.12 14.44
CA SER A 313 -18.46 -3.13 14.04
C SER A 313 -17.92 -2.19 12.95
N LEU A 314 -16.68 -1.71 13.05
CA LEU A 314 -16.03 -0.90 12.03
C LEU A 314 -15.95 -1.66 10.70
N TYR A 315 -15.49 -2.90 10.74
CA TYR A 315 -15.44 -3.77 9.57
C TYR A 315 -16.82 -3.96 8.94
N THR A 316 -17.82 -4.29 9.74
CA THR A 316 -19.18 -4.54 9.26
C THR A 316 -19.78 -3.30 8.61
N VAL A 317 -19.64 -2.12 9.24
CA VAL A 317 -20.13 -0.85 8.69
C VAL A 317 -19.49 -0.56 7.32
N VAL A 318 -18.16 -0.75 7.20
CA VAL A 318 -17.46 -0.45 5.95
C VAL A 318 -17.83 -1.45 4.86
N ILE A 319 -17.91 -2.74 5.15
CA ILE A 319 -18.32 -3.74 4.14
C ILE A 319 -19.75 -3.51 3.66
N ILE A 320 -20.68 -3.17 4.57
CA ILE A 320 -22.04 -2.79 4.19
C ILE A 320 -22.01 -1.52 3.30
N ALA A 321 -21.22 -0.51 3.67
CA ALA A 321 -21.09 0.70 2.87
C ALA A 321 -20.50 0.42 1.47
N VAL A 322 -19.47 -0.42 1.36
CA VAL A 322 -18.93 -0.86 0.07
C VAL A 322 -20.00 -1.55 -0.78
N ARG A 323 -20.83 -2.43 -0.17
CA ARG A 323 -21.90 -3.12 -0.89
C ARG A 323 -23.02 -2.17 -1.36
N LEU A 324 -23.35 -1.17 -0.57
CA LEU A 324 -24.34 -0.14 -0.93
C LEU A 324 -23.82 0.81 -2.03
N LEU A 325 -22.52 1.07 -2.04
CA LEU A 325 -21.86 1.99 -2.97
C LEU A 325 -21.28 1.27 -4.21
N VAL A 326 -21.70 0.04 -4.49
CA VAL A 326 -21.13 -0.78 -5.59
C VAL A 326 -21.26 -0.12 -6.97
N HIS A 327 -22.24 0.76 -7.17
CA HIS A 327 -22.47 1.48 -8.43
C HIS A 327 -21.79 2.87 -8.47
N VAL A 328 -21.08 3.25 -7.41
CA VAL A 328 -20.34 4.51 -7.33
C VAL A 328 -18.90 4.24 -7.73
N PRO A 329 -18.20 5.17 -8.40
CA PRO A 329 -16.77 5.00 -8.69
C PRO A 329 -15.99 4.59 -7.45
N PHE A 330 -15.15 3.58 -7.59
CA PHE A 330 -14.47 2.94 -6.44
C PHE A 330 -13.62 3.92 -5.61
N GLN A 331 -13.18 5.00 -6.22
CA GLN A 331 -12.43 6.06 -5.55
C GLN A 331 -13.17 6.65 -4.33
N PHE A 332 -14.50 6.56 -4.28
CA PHE A 332 -15.32 7.06 -3.16
C PHE A 332 -15.62 6.02 -2.07
N LEU A 333 -15.15 4.79 -2.21
CA LEU A 333 -15.40 3.75 -1.21
C LEU A 333 -14.71 4.07 0.13
N PRO A 334 -15.38 3.81 1.28
CA PRO A 334 -14.93 4.26 2.60
C PRO A 334 -13.83 3.36 3.23
N ILE A 335 -13.00 2.71 2.42
CA ILE A 335 -11.95 1.79 2.91
C ILE A 335 -10.89 2.56 3.73
N LEU A 336 -10.51 3.76 3.27
CA LEU A 336 -9.53 4.60 3.97
C LEU A 336 -10.03 5.07 5.34
N ILE A 337 -11.37 5.25 5.50
CA ILE A 337 -11.99 5.59 6.78
C ILE A 337 -11.78 4.47 7.78
N PHE A 338 -12.04 3.21 7.38
CA PHE A 338 -11.79 2.04 8.22
C PHE A 338 -10.32 1.98 8.65
N THR A 339 -9.43 2.09 7.68
CA THR A 339 -7.98 2.03 7.91
C THR A 339 -7.52 3.09 8.89
N MET A 340 -7.97 4.34 8.71
CA MET A 340 -7.64 5.45 9.60
C MET A 340 -8.20 5.27 11.00
N LEU A 341 -9.46 4.86 11.14
CA LEU A 341 -10.09 4.63 12.44
C LEU A 341 -9.41 3.50 13.21
N VAL A 342 -9.04 2.39 12.54
CA VAL A 342 -8.30 1.31 13.19
C VAL A 342 -6.92 1.77 13.66
N ALA A 343 -6.21 2.58 12.86
CA ALA A 343 -4.90 3.14 13.24
C ALA A 343 -4.98 4.07 14.46
N MET A 344 -6.07 4.83 14.59
CA MET A 344 -6.27 5.79 15.67
C MET A 344 -6.85 5.17 16.95
N LEU A 345 -7.79 4.22 16.80
CA LEU A 345 -8.56 3.66 17.91
C LEU A 345 -7.94 2.40 18.50
N ILE A 346 -7.13 1.65 17.73
CA ILE A 346 -6.63 0.34 18.12
C ILE A 346 -5.10 0.28 18.01
N ASP A 347 -4.56 -0.03 16.84
CA ASP A 347 -3.11 -0.18 16.63
C ASP A 347 -2.73 0.02 15.17
N LEU A 348 -1.55 0.64 14.95
CA LEU A 348 -1.01 0.87 13.61
C LEU A 348 -0.72 -0.43 12.85
N ARG A 349 -0.08 -1.40 13.51
CA ARG A 349 0.36 -2.64 12.84
C ARG A 349 -0.85 -3.43 12.38
N LEU A 350 -1.88 -3.43 13.22
CA LEU A 350 -3.15 -4.05 12.89
C LEU A 350 -3.86 -3.33 11.74
N SER A 351 -3.86 -2.00 11.74
CA SER A 351 -4.43 -1.19 10.65
C SER A 351 -3.85 -1.52 9.29
N VAL A 352 -2.51 -1.66 9.19
CA VAL A 352 -1.82 -2.01 7.94
C VAL A 352 -2.25 -3.39 7.42
N VAL A 353 -2.31 -4.39 8.30
CA VAL A 353 -2.72 -5.75 7.90
C VAL A 353 -4.19 -5.79 7.50
N LEU A 354 -5.05 -5.12 8.29
CA LEU A 354 -6.48 -5.07 8.02
C LEU A 354 -6.83 -4.22 6.79
N ASN A 355 -6.01 -3.23 6.45
CA ASN A 355 -6.17 -2.50 5.20
C ASN A 355 -6.12 -3.42 4.00
N ILE A 356 -5.10 -4.29 3.92
CA ILE A 356 -4.98 -5.28 2.83
C ILE A 356 -6.17 -6.23 2.87
N PHE A 357 -6.53 -6.74 4.05
CA PHE A 357 -7.65 -7.65 4.22
C PHE A 357 -8.98 -7.05 3.73
N VAL A 358 -9.32 -5.84 4.18
CA VAL A 358 -10.56 -5.14 3.78
C VAL A 358 -10.54 -4.78 2.31
N THR A 359 -9.38 -4.38 1.77
CA THR A 359 -9.22 -4.08 0.34
C THR A 359 -9.53 -5.31 -0.52
N ILE A 360 -9.03 -6.49 -0.15
CA ILE A 360 -9.34 -7.75 -0.87
C ILE A 360 -10.84 -8.06 -0.78
N CYS A 361 -11.44 -7.95 0.41
CA CYS A 361 -12.88 -8.20 0.57
C CYS A 361 -13.72 -7.19 -0.25
N ALA A 362 -13.34 -5.92 -0.24
CA ALA A 362 -14.01 -4.87 -1.00
C ALA A 362 -13.83 -5.07 -2.52
N MET A 363 -12.64 -5.47 -2.96
CA MET A 363 -12.35 -5.81 -4.34
C MET A 363 -13.27 -6.92 -4.86
N MET A 364 -13.48 -7.97 -4.06
CA MET A 364 -14.40 -9.06 -4.44
C MET A 364 -15.86 -8.60 -4.54
N ILE A 365 -16.28 -7.63 -3.71
CA ILE A 365 -17.65 -7.09 -3.73
C ILE A 365 -17.88 -6.15 -4.92
N HIS A 366 -16.86 -5.37 -5.29
CA HIS A 366 -16.94 -4.33 -6.32
C HIS A 366 -16.51 -4.83 -7.70
N ASN A 367 -16.14 -6.12 -7.86
CA ASN A 367 -15.49 -6.65 -9.07
C ASN A 367 -14.28 -5.79 -9.49
N GLY A 368 -13.51 -5.34 -8.48
CA GLY A 368 -12.36 -4.48 -8.69
C GLY A 368 -11.20 -5.22 -9.33
N ASP A 369 -10.38 -4.47 -10.01
CA ASP A 369 -9.17 -4.92 -10.68
C ASP A 369 -7.89 -4.65 -9.86
N VAL A 370 -6.74 -4.84 -10.50
CA VAL A 370 -5.43 -4.59 -9.89
C VAL A 370 -5.24 -3.12 -9.53
N GLU A 371 -5.82 -2.19 -10.29
CA GLU A 371 -5.78 -0.75 -10.01
C GLU A 371 -6.47 -0.44 -8.69
N PHE A 372 -7.67 -0.98 -8.46
CA PHE A 372 -8.39 -0.91 -7.20
C PHE A 372 -7.51 -1.37 -6.02
N PHE A 373 -6.89 -2.55 -6.18
CA PHE A 373 -6.06 -3.12 -5.12
C PHE A 373 -4.84 -2.25 -4.81
N ILE A 374 -4.11 -1.78 -5.82
CA ILE A 374 -2.94 -0.91 -5.65
C ILE A 374 -3.36 0.40 -4.97
N PHE A 375 -4.43 1.04 -5.46
CA PHE A 375 -4.91 2.30 -4.91
C PHE A 375 -5.18 2.21 -3.41
N PHE A 376 -6.05 1.31 -2.97
CA PHE A 376 -6.40 1.22 -1.54
C PHE A 376 -5.30 0.63 -0.66
N SER A 377 -4.48 -0.28 -1.18
CA SER A 377 -3.37 -0.84 -0.41
C SER A 377 -2.29 0.20 -0.10
N VAL A 378 -1.88 0.98 -1.11
CA VAL A 378 -0.81 1.97 -0.96
C VAL A 378 -1.30 3.21 -0.20
N THR A 379 -2.46 3.76 -0.57
CA THR A 379 -3.02 4.93 0.11
C THR A 379 -3.42 4.61 1.54
N GLY A 380 -3.99 3.43 1.80
CA GLY A 380 -4.35 2.99 3.14
C GLY A 380 -3.13 2.75 4.03
N LEU A 381 -2.04 2.18 3.50
CA LEU A 381 -0.77 2.09 4.23
C LEU A 381 -0.27 3.47 4.65
N ALA A 382 -0.26 4.42 3.74
CA ALA A 382 0.18 5.78 4.02
C ALA A 382 -0.71 6.49 5.05
N VAL A 383 -2.04 6.37 4.91
CA VAL A 383 -3.01 6.91 5.87
C VAL A 383 -2.78 6.31 7.25
N SER A 384 -2.55 4.99 7.37
CA SER A 384 -2.23 4.34 8.64
C SER A 384 -0.99 4.94 9.31
N LEU A 385 0.09 5.13 8.53
CA LEU A 385 1.37 5.66 9.03
C LEU A 385 1.26 7.12 9.47
N LEU A 386 0.52 7.92 8.72
CA LEU A 386 0.29 9.34 9.01
C LEU A 386 -0.63 9.52 10.23
N ALA A 387 -1.70 8.73 10.34
CA ALA A 387 -2.69 8.83 11.41
C ALA A 387 -2.12 8.51 12.79
N LYS A 388 -1.16 7.59 12.92
CA LYS A 388 -0.53 7.23 14.21
C LYS A 388 0.16 8.39 14.89
N LYS A 389 0.79 9.29 14.15
CA LYS A 389 1.53 10.44 14.70
C LYS A 389 0.63 11.60 15.13
N THR A 390 -0.67 11.45 14.97
CA THR A 390 -1.61 12.56 15.16
C THR A 390 -2.01 12.65 16.63
N THR A 391 -1.54 13.68 17.30
CA THR A 391 -1.90 14.02 18.67
C THR A 391 -2.94 15.15 18.73
N GLU A 392 -3.00 15.99 17.69
CA GLU A 392 -3.86 17.17 17.65
C GLU A 392 -4.84 17.11 16.47
N ARG A 393 -6.03 17.70 16.63
CA ARG A 393 -7.05 17.79 15.56
C ARG A 393 -6.52 18.50 14.31
N ASN A 394 -5.67 19.52 14.48
CA ASN A 394 -5.08 20.27 13.36
C ASN A 394 -4.17 19.39 12.51
N HIS A 395 -3.44 18.45 13.10
CA HIS A 395 -2.61 17.51 12.37
C HIS A 395 -3.43 16.57 11.49
N LEU A 396 -4.68 16.24 11.86
CA LEU A 396 -5.56 15.43 11.02
C LEU A 396 -5.90 16.10 9.69
N PHE A 397 -6.02 17.43 9.66
CA PHE A 397 -6.18 18.13 8.38
C PHE A 397 -4.96 18.00 7.48
N LEU A 398 -3.76 18.08 8.05
CA LEU A 398 -2.52 17.85 7.29
C LEU A 398 -2.44 16.40 6.78
N VAL A 399 -2.88 15.42 7.59
CA VAL A 399 -3.01 14.02 7.14
C VAL A 399 -3.98 13.93 5.97
N GLY A 400 -5.11 14.63 6.02
CA GLY A 400 -6.09 14.69 4.92
C GLY A 400 -5.49 15.27 3.63
N ILE A 401 -4.78 16.37 3.72
CA ILE A 401 -4.11 16.99 2.57
C ILE A 401 -3.05 16.04 1.99
N ALA A 402 -2.22 15.44 2.85
CA ALA A 402 -1.19 14.49 2.42
C ALA A 402 -1.81 13.21 1.80
N ALA A 403 -2.87 12.68 2.40
CA ALA A 403 -3.62 11.55 1.87
C ALA A 403 -4.24 11.87 0.51
N SER A 404 -4.83 13.08 0.35
CA SER A 404 -5.40 13.53 -0.91
C SER A 404 -4.37 13.68 -2.01
N ALA A 405 -3.23 14.31 -1.70
CA ALA A 405 -2.14 14.46 -2.65
C ALA A 405 -1.58 13.11 -3.10
N LEU A 406 -1.38 12.18 -2.14
CA LEU A 406 -0.91 10.83 -2.44
C LEU A 406 -1.95 10.04 -3.25
N SER A 407 -3.23 10.10 -2.86
CA SER A 407 -4.33 9.44 -3.59
C SER A 407 -4.41 9.92 -5.03
N PHE A 408 -4.26 11.24 -5.26
CA PHE A 408 -4.18 11.81 -6.59
C PHE A 408 -3.01 11.21 -7.39
N VAL A 409 -1.81 11.22 -6.81
CA VAL A 409 -0.59 10.73 -7.48
C VAL A 409 -0.71 9.24 -7.81
N ILE A 410 -1.15 8.43 -6.86
CA ILE A 410 -1.28 6.97 -7.08
C ILE A 410 -2.31 6.71 -8.18
N MET A 411 -3.50 7.32 -8.09
CA MET A 411 -4.56 7.13 -9.09
C MET A 411 -4.14 7.63 -10.48
N PHE A 412 -3.43 8.76 -10.55
CA PHE A 412 -2.91 9.28 -11.80
C PHE A 412 -1.86 8.35 -12.43
N LEU A 413 -0.93 7.83 -11.62
CA LEU A 413 0.12 6.92 -12.10
C LEU A 413 -0.44 5.55 -12.51
N THR A 414 -1.38 5.00 -11.74
CA THR A 414 -2.03 3.72 -12.09
C THR A 414 -2.87 3.88 -13.35
N GLY A 415 -3.62 4.98 -13.48
CA GLY A 415 -4.37 5.29 -14.69
C GLY A 415 -3.48 5.39 -15.93
N LEU A 416 -2.32 6.06 -15.86
CA LEU A 416 -1.35 6.10 -16.96
C LEU A 416 -0.79 4.70 -17.28
N TYR A 417 -0.53 3.89 -16.28
CA TYR A 417 0.06 2.56 -16.46
C TYR A 417 -0.92 1.58 -17.12
N PHE A 418 -2.16 1.52 -16.63
CA PHE A 418 -3.15 0.55 -17.10
C PHE A 418 -3.86 0.98 -18.38
N GLN A 419 -4.14 2.27 -18.58
CA GLN A 419 -4.80 2.78 -19.79
C GLN A 419 -3.83 2.97 -20.96
N ARG A 420 -2.53 2.85 -20.74
CA ARG A 420 -1.44 2.96 -21.73
C ARG A 420 -1.44 4.23 -22.60
N SER A 421 -2.34 5.17 -22.35
CA SER A 421 -2.43 6.45 -23.06
C SER A 421 -2.97 7.53 -22.13
N TYR A 422 -2.55 8.78 -22.36
CA TYR A 422 -3.12 9.91 -21.62
C TYR A 422 -4.56 10.16 -22.06
N SER A 423 -5.47 10.12 -21.10
CA SER A 423 -6.87 10.53 -21.26
C SER A 423 -7.21 11.61 -20.23
N PRO A 424 -8.01 12.66 -20.58
CA PRO A 424 -8.51 13.62 -19.60
C PRO A 424 -9.26 12.97 -18.43
N ASN A 425 -9.87 11.81 -18.63
CA ASN A 425 -10.59 11.05 -17.61
C ASN A 425 -9.67 10.64 -16.46
N ILE A 426 -8.39 10.31 -16.71
CA ILE A 426 -7.41 9.97 -15.67
C ILE A 426 -7.27 11.10 -14.65
N VAL A 427 -7.26 12.35 -15.10
CA VAL A 427 -7.17 13.52 -14.20
C VAL A 427 -8.44 13.66 -13.35
N ILE A 428 -9.61 13.38 -13.95
CA ILE A 428 -10.89 13.43 -13.24
C ILE A 428 -10.95 12.33 -12.17
N GLU A 429 -10.57 11.11 -12.50
CA GLU A 429 -10.50 9.97 -11.58
C GLU A 429 -9.49 10.22 -10.45
N ALA A 430 -8.31 10.76 -10.77
CA ALA A 430 -7.34 11.18 -9.77
C ALA A 430 -7.90 12.31 -8.87
N GLY A 431 -8.72 13.21 -9.42
CA GLY A 431 -9.44 14.22 -8.65
C GLY A 431 -10.45 13.61 -7.68
N TYR A 432 -11.19 12.57 -8.09
CA TYR A 432 -12.08 11.82 -7.20
C TYR A 432 -11.30 11.14 -6.08
N ALA A 433 -10.19 10.50 -6.41
CA ALA A 433 -9.30 9.89 -5.42
C ALA A 433 -8.77 10.90 -4.40
N ALA A 434 -8.39 12.09 -4.84
CA ALA A 434 -7.99 13.18 -3.95
C ALA A 434 -9.14 13.62 -3.04
N GLY A 435 -10.36 13.70 -3.58
CA GLY A 435 -11.56 13.99 -2.80
C GLY A 435 -11.79 12.99 -1.67
N ASN A 436 -11.54 11.70 -1.91
CA ASN A 436 -11.65 10.65 -0.89
C ASN A 436 -10.68 10.88 0.29
N GLY A 437 -9.46 11.35 0.06
CA GLY A 437 -8.50 11.66 1.13
C GLY A 437 -9.04 12.71 2.12
N ILE A 438 -9.62 13.82 1.62
CA ILE A 438 -10.25 14.85 2.46
C ILE A 438 -11.51 14.30 3.13
N PHE A 439 -12.37 13.62 2.36
CA PHE A 439 -13.61 13.02 2.87
C PHE A 439 -13.33 12.04 4.01
N THR A 440 -12.30 11.20 3.88
CA THR A 440 -11.86 10.27 4.92
C THR A 440 -11.62 10.98 6.24
N VAL A 441 -10.86 12.07 6.26
CA VAL A 441 -10.55 12.81 7.49
C VAL A 441 -11.78 13.47 8.07
N ILE A 442 -12.64 14.07 7.24
CA ILE A 442 -13.89 14.70 7.70
C ILE A 442 -14.78 13.66 8.40
N VAL A 443 -14.97 12.49 7.78
CA VAL A 443 -15.80 11.43 8.35
C VAL A 443 -15.17 10.84 9.61
N CYS A 444 -13.85 10.62 9.60
CA CYS A 444 -13.14 10.13 10.79
C CYS A 444 -13.29 11.09 11.95
N LEU A 445 -13.04 12.40 11.76
CA LEU A 445 -13.22 13.42 12.82
C LEU A 445 -14.66 13.49 13.29
N GLY A 446 -15.62 13.43 12.39
CA GLY A 446 -17.05 13.50 12.72
C GLY A 446 -17.55 12.27 13.48
N THR A 447 -17.01 11.09 13.19
CA THR A 447 -17.46 9.83 13.79
C THR A 447 -16.63 9.40 14.99
N LEU A 448 -15.39 9.89 15.14
CA LEU A 448 -14.46 9.52 16.20
C LEU A 448 -15.08 9.60 17.62
N PRO A 449 -15.75 10.72 18.01
CA PRO A 449 -16.36 10.82 19.34
C PRO A 449 -17.45 9.78 19.59
N PHE A 450 -18.17 9.34 18.54
CA PHE A 450 -19.17 8.28 18.63
C PHE A 450 -18.52 6.93 18.96
N TRP A 451 -17.44 6.56 18.24
CA TRP A 451 -16.72 5.32 18.49
C TRP A 451 -16.06 5.29 19.87
N GLU A 452 -15.46 6.41 20.29
CA GLU A 452 -14.89 6.58 21.63
C GLU A 452 -15.94 6.39 22.72
N ALA A 453 -17.09 7.05 22.58
CA ALA A 453 -18.14 7.01 23.59
C ALA A 453 -18.82 5.64 23.70
N PHE A 454 -19.07 4.99 22.54
CA PHE A 454 -19.81 3.72 22.51
C PHE A 454 -18.97 2.55 23.00
N PHE A 455 -17.70 2.48 22.60
CA PHE A 455 -16.81 1.38 22.97
C PHE A 455 -15.93 1.68 24.20
N GLY A 456 -15.89 2.91 24.64
CA GLY A 456 -15.08 3.34 25.78
C GLY A 456 -13.58 3.31 25.49
N VAL A 457 -13.19 3.44 24.22
CA VAL A 457 -11.81 3.55 23.78
C VAL A 457 -11.38 5.01 23.87
N ILE A 458 -10.13 5.25 24.21
CA ILE A 458 -9.59 6.60 24.41
C ILE A 458 -8.52 6.86 23.35
N THR A 459 -8.70 7.94 22.60
CA THR A 459 -7.67 8.42 21.68
C THR A 459 -6.79 9.47 22.34
N ASN A 460 -5.60 9.70 21.78
CA ASN A 460 -4.72 10.79 22.22
C ASN A 460 -5.40 12.16 22.10
N ILE A 461 -6.27 12.36 21.11
CA ILE A 461 -7.03 13.59 20.93
C ILE A 461 -7.97 13.81 22.12
N LYS A 462 -8.68 12.76 22.55
CA LYS A 462 -9.56 12.83 23.72
C LYS A 462 -8.79 13.08 25.01
N LEU A 463 -7.61 12.46 25.16
CA LEU A 463 -6.74 12.72 26.32
C LEU A 463 -6.30 14.18 26.36
N LEU A 464 -5.89 14.77 25.25
CA LEU A 464 -5.49 16.18 25.20
C LEU A 464 -6.68 17.13 25.45
N ASP A 465 -7.86 16.83 24.92
CA ASP A 465 -9.08 17.61 25.25
C ASP A 465 -9.35 17.63 26.76
N LEU A 466 -8.99 16.58 27.50
CA LEU A 466 -9.15 16.51 28.95
C LEU A 466 -8.10 17.33 29.70
N THR A 467 -7.00 17.74 29.11
CA THR A 467 -5.98 18.60 29.70
C THR A 467 -6.30 20.11 29.63
N ASP A 468 -7.37 20.47 28.90
CA ASP A 468 -7.78 21.86 28.78
C ASP A 468 -8.24 22.41 30.15
N PRO A 469 -7.64 23.47 30.68
CA PRO A 469 -8.06 24.11 31.94
C PRO A 469 -9.52 24.60 31.95
N ASN A 470 -10.12 24.82 30.78
CA ASN A 470 -11.52 25.16 30.62
C ASN A 470 -12.48 23.97 30.76
N ASN A 471 -11.95 22.73 30.83
CA ASN A 471 -12.77 21.57 31.18
C ASN A 471 -13.51 21.80 32.48
N ALA A 472 -14.81 21.53 32.49
CA ALA A 472 -15.68 21.86 33.64
C ALA A 472 -15.16 21.35 34.99
N LEU A 473 -14.61 20.12 35.01
CA LEU A 473 -14.12 19.52 36.26
C LEU A 473 -12.75 20.09 36.65
N LEU A 474 -11.83 20.34 35.70
CA LEU A 474 -10.56 21.01 36.01
C LEU A 474 -10.79 22.44 36.45
N ARG A 475 -11.69 23.17 35.82
CA ARG A 475 -12.04 24.52 36.19
C ARG A 475 -12.62 24.57 37.64
N LYS A 476 -13.44 23.57 38.02
CA LYS A 476 -13.92 23.42 39.37
C LYS A 476 -12.74 23.21 40.34
N LEU A 477 -11.78 22.34 40.00
CA LEU A 477 -10.59 22.10 40.82
C LEU A 477 -9.74 23.36 40.96
N ILE A 478 -9.54 24.15 39.89
CA ILE A 478 -8.80 25.42 39.90
C ILE A 478 -9.43 26.43 40.87
N ILE A 479 -10.76 26.53 40.90
CA ILE A 479 -11.48 27.53 41.69
C ILE A 479 -11.60 27.10 43.16
N GLU A 480 -11.97 25.84 43.41
CA GLU A 480 -12.32 25.36 44.75
C GLU A 480 -11.11 24.81 45.52
N ALA A 481 -10.10 24.24 44.81
CA ALA A 481 -8.91 23.68 45.44
C ALA A 481 -7.63 24.03 44.62
N PRO A 482 -7.24 25.32 44.57
CA PRO A 482 -6.13 25.78 43.76
C PRO A 482 -4.78 25.15 44.10
N GLY A 483 -4.53 24.85 45.37
CA GLY A 483 -3.34 24.15 45.84
C GLY A 483 -3.26 22.72 45.28
N THR A 484 -4.39 22.00 45.31
CA THR A 484 -4.49 20.65 44.69
C THR A 484 -4.29 20.71 43.21
N TYR A 485 -4.85 21.72 42.53
CA TYR A 485 -4.60 21.88 41.08
C TYR A 485 -3.12 22.07 40.75
N HIS A 486 -2.42 22.92 41.54
CA HIS A 486 -0.99 23.14 41.32
C HIS A 486 -0.14 21.88 41.57
N HIS A 487 -0.46 21.14 42.65
CA HIS A 487 0.08 19.82 42.91
C HIS A 487 -0.14 18.86 41.71
N SER A 488 -1.38 18.75 41.26
CA SER A 488 -1.77 17.89 40.14
C SER A 488 -1.01 18.23 38.86
N LEU A 489 -0.72 19.53 38.63
CA LEU A 489 0.08 19.96 37.47
C LEU A 489 1.53 19.43 37.53
N ILE A 490 2.14 19.50 38.72
CA ILE A 490 3.51 19.00 38.92
C ILE A 490 3.53 17.47 38.78
N VAL A 491 2.61 16.78 39.44
CA VAL A 491 2.45 15.33 39.37
C VAL A 491 2.23 14.88 37.91
N ALA A 492 1.40 15.61 37.14
CA ALA A 492 1.17 15.32 35.75
C ALA A 492 2.47 15.40 34.89
N ASN A 493 3.29 16.44 35.14
CA ASN A 493 4.57 16.58 34.42
C ASN A 493 5.57 15.47 34.79
N LEU A 494 5.62 15.10 36.08
CA LEU A 494 6.44 13.98 36.55
C LEU A 494 5.99 12.66 35.90
N ALA A 495 4.69 12.39 35.95
CA ALA A 495 4.10 11.16 35.44
C ALA A 495 4.26 11.05 33.91
N GLU A 496 4.01 12.15 33.18
CA GLU A 496 4.21 12.20 31.71
C GLU A 496 5.66 11.89 31.33
N THR A 497 6.61 12.59 31.97
CA THR A 497 8.04 12.42 31.67
C THR A 497 8.51 10.99 31.97
N ALA A 498 8.09 10.44 33.09
CA ALA A 498 8.48 9.08 33.49
C ALA A 498 7.81 8.01 32.58
N ALA A 499 6.51 8.17 32.27
CA ALA A 499 5.80 7.27 31.36
C ALA A 499 6.44 7.24 29.97
N TYR A 500 6.84 8.41 29.46
CA TYR A 500 7.55 8.52 28.19
C TYR A 500 8.87 7.72 28.19
N GLU A 501 9.69 7.87 29.22
CA GLU A 501 10.99 7.20 29.33
C GLU A 501 10.88 5.67 29.37
N ILE A 502 9.84 5.16 29.98
CA ILE A 502 9.60 3.71 30.06
C ILE A 502 8.79 3.16 28.86
N GLY A 503 8.36 4.02 27.91
CA GLY A 503 7.52 3.63 26.77
C GLY A 503 6.09 3.24 27.17
N ALA A 504 5.55 3.85 28.23
CA ALA A 504 4.15 3.79 28.61
C ALA A 504 3.36 4.96 27.98
N ASP A 505 2.03 5.01 28.16
CA ASP A 505 1.22 6.11 27.63
C ASP A 505 1.41 7.39 28.45
N ALA A 506 2.26 8.28 27.92
CA ALA A 506 2.60 9.56 28.57
C ALA A 506 1.38 10.49 28.66
N ASN A 507 0.49 10.51 27.64
CA ASN A 507 -0.70 11.35 27.66
C ASN A 507 -1.71 10.88 28.72
N LEU A 508 -1.90 9.57 28.85
CA LEU A 508 -2.75 8.99 29.88
C LEU A 508 -2.20 9.29 31.27
N ALA A 509 -0.88 9.13 31.48
CA ALA A 509 -0.23 9.43 32.74
C ALA A 509 -0.38 10.90 33.10
N ARG A 510 -0.23 11.82 32.17
CA ARG A 510 -0.45 13.26 32.36
C ARG A 510 -1.89 13.57 32.74
N VAL A 511 -2.87 13.05 32.00
CA VAL A 511 -4.30 13.24 32.33
C VAL A 511 -4.62 12.64 33.68
N GLY A 512 -4.12 11.43 34.00
CA GLY A 512 -4.22 10.85 35.33
C GLY A 512 -3.71 11.80 36.42
N GLY A 513 -2.56 12.43 36.19
CA GLY A 513 -1.98 13.44 37.09
C GLY A 513 -2.89 14.65 37.31
N TYR A 514 -3.57 15.15 36.26
CA TYR A 514 -4.52 16.27 36.44
C TYR A 514 -5.75 15.91 37.27
N TYR A 515 -6.25 14.67 37.18
CA TYR A 515 -7.54 14.30 37.77
C TYR A 515 -7.45 13.41 39.00
N HIS A 516 -6.27 12.87 39.38
CA HIS A 516 -6.15 11.87 40.42
C HIS A 516 -6.76 12.35 41.76
N ASP A 517 -6.59 13.62 42.04
CA ASP A 517 -6.96 14.28 43.30
C ASP A 517 -8.23 15.15 43.23
N VAL A 518 -9.00 15.02 42.13
CA VAL A 518 -10.20 15.87 41.92
C VAL A 518 -11.22 15.78 43.07
N GLY A 519 -11.25 14.67 43.81
CA GLY A 519 -12.17 14.49 44.94
C GLY A 519 -11.87 15.38 46.13
N LYS A 520 -10.68 15.99 46.25
CA LYS A 520 -10.30 16.94 47.27
C LYS A 520 -11.13 18.25 47.21
N VAL A 521 -11.77 18.52 46.08
CA VAL A 521 -12.71 19.64 45.89
C VAL A 521 -13.82 19.64 46.93
N LYS A 522 -14.25 18.46 47.42
CA LYS A 522 -15.33 18.39 48.42
C LYS A 522 -14.95 19.03 49.74
N ASN A 523 -13.71 18.85 50.23
CA ASN A 523 -13.23 19.31 51.49
C ASN A 523 -11.80 19.85 51.40
N PRO A 524 -11.53 20.93 50.61
CA PRO A 524 -10.17 21.36 50.28
C PRO A 524 -9.30 21.70 51.49
N HIS A 525 -9.89 22.29 52.53
CA HIS A 525 -9.13 22.78 53.71
C HIS A 525 -8.54 21.65 54.57
N TYR A 526 -8.96 20.40 54.39
CA TYR A 526 -8.34 19.25 55.07
C TYR A 526 -7.00 18.84 54.44
N PHE A 527 -6.71 19.31 53.25
CA PHE A 527 -5.47 18.95 52.55
C PHE A 527 -4.45 20.07 52.64
N ALA A 528 -3.25 19.69 53.04
CA ALA A 528 -2.17 20.64 53.39
C ALA A 528 -1.83 21.63 52.27
N GLU A 529 -1.95 21.23 51.01
CA GLU A 529 -1.68 22.06 49.87
C GLU A 529 -2.67 23.21 49.65
N ASN A 530 -3.87 23.13 50.27
CA ASN A 530 -4.87 24.19 50.22
C ASN A 530 -4.95 24.99 51.50
N GLN A 531 -4.15 24.65 52.55
CA GLN A 531 -4.09 25.38 53.80
C GLN A 531 -3.22 26.60 53.66
N THR A 532 -3.64 27.72 54.26
CA THR A 532 -2.82 28.93 54.39
C THR A 532 -2.00 28.88 55.68
N VAL A 533 -0.85 29.54 55.70
CA VAL A 533 0.06 29.60 56.88
C VAL A 533 -0.64 30.17 58.14
N LEU A 534 -1.75 30.86 57.94
CA LEU A 534 -2.50 31.55 58.99
C LEU A 534 -3.65 30.72 59.59
N THR A 535 -3.95 29.54 59.04
CA THR A 535 -5.07 28.71 59.51
C THR A 535 -4.57 27.46 60.20
N GLU A 536 -5.09 27.16 61.40
CA GLU A 536 -4.83 25.85 62.01
C GLU A 536 -5.47 24.74 61.24
N SER A 537 -4.75 23.63 61.13
CA SER A 537 -5.23 22.45 60.36
C SER A 537 -6.47 21.88 61.05
N PRO A 538 -7.57 21.64 60.33
CA PRO A 538 -8.77 21.02 60.91
C PRO A 538 -8.47 19.68 61.60
N HIS A 539 -7.43 18.99 61.21
CA HIS A 539 -6.96 17.71 61.76
C HIS A 539 -6.41 17.87 63.22
N ALA A 540 -6.10 19.10 63.68
CA ALA A 540 -5.58 19.33 65.03
C ALA A 540 -6.60 18.99 66.08
N SER A 541 -7.90 19.22 65.84
CA SER A 541 -9.00 18.97 66.73
C SER A 541 -9.70 17.62 66.57
N MET A 542 -9.30 16.84 65.49
CA MET A 542 -9.94 15.56 65.12
C MET A 542 -9.24 14.37 65.76
N LYS A 543 -10.02 13.28 65.97
CA LYS A 543 -9.43 11.98 66.29
C LYS A 543 -8.66 11.46 65.06
N PRO A 544 -7.50 10.78 65.23
CA PRO A 544 -6.69 10.30 64.12
C PRO A 544 -7.45 9.46 63.12
N ARG A 545 -8.38 8.59 63.57
CA ARG A 545 -9.25 7.80 62.71
C ARG A 545 -10.16 8.66 61.84
N ALA A 546 -10.82 9.65 62.43
CA ALA A 546 -11.71 10.54 61.66
C ALA A 546 -10.92 11.38 60.63
N SER A 547 -9.69 11.79 60.98
CA SER A 547 -8.78 12.44 60.01
C SER A 547 -8.40 11.53 58.86
N ALA A 548 -8.09 10.26 59.16
CA ALA A 548 -7.80 9.26 58.10
C ALA A 548 -9.01 9.03 57.19
N ASP A 549 -10.22 8.93 57.75
CA ASP A 549 -11.44 8.75 56.99
C ASP A 549 -11.66 9.87 55.95
N VAL A 550 -11.44 11.14 56.35
CA VAL A 550 -11.53 12.28 55.41
C VAL A 550 -10.50 12.17 54.29
N ILE A 551 -9.27 11.74 54.62
CA ILE A 551 -8.24 11.55 53.59
C ILE A 551 -8.58 10.38 52.64
N LEU A 552 -9.05 9.24 53.20
CA LEU A 552 -9.42 8.07 52.40
C LEU A 552 -10.60 8.35 51.48
N GLU A 553 -11.55 9.19 51.90
CA GLU A 553 -12.77 9.48 51.12
C GLU A 553 -12.54 10.25 49.82
N HIS A 554 -11.42 11.02 49.68
CA HIS A 554 -11.22 11.82 48.45
C HIS A 554 -11.19 10.98 47.20
N VAL A 555 -10.66 9.75 47.26
CA VAL A 555 -10.62 8.85 46.13
C VAL A 555 -12.03 8.46 45.66
N LYS A 556 -12.92 8.15 46.63
CA LYS A 556 -14.31 7.84 46.36
C LYS A 556 -15.03 9.01 45.72
N TYR A 557 -14.89 10.22 46.29
CA TYR A 557 -15.48 11.44 45.72
C TYR A 557 -14.90 11.79 44.35
N GLY A 558 -13.61 11.55 44.16
CA GLY A 558 -12.97 11.70 42.86
C GLY A 558 -13.62 10.81 41.80
N LEU A 559 -13.90 9.55 42.16
CA LEU A 559 -14.58 8.62 41.27
C LEU A 559 -16.03 9.03 40.98
N GLU A 560 -16.76 9.53 41.98
CA GLU A 560 -18.11 10.06 41.81
C GLU A 560 -18.13 11.24 40.83
N LEU A 561 -17.28 12.26 41.05
CA LEU A 561 -17.14 13.42 40.17
C LEU A 561 -16.71 13.03 38.74
N ALA A 562 -15.74 12.12 38.64
CA ALA A 562 -15.29 11.61 37.35
C ALA A 562 -16.41 10.87 36.59
N SER A 563 -17.32 10.22 37.30
CA SER A 563 -18.48 9.53 36.72
C SER A 563 -19.57 10.51 36.32
N GLU A 564 -19.86 11.52 37.14
CA GLU A 564 -20.79 12.62 36.82
C GLU A 564 -20.36 13.38 35.56
N HIS A 565 -19.07 13.69 35.45
CA HIS A 565 -18.47 14.37 34.31
C HIS A 565 -18.12 13.42 33.14
N LYS A 566 -18.53 12.15 33.21
CA LYS A 566 -18.35 11.14 32.17
C LYS A 566 -16.89 10.99 31.71
N LEU A 567 -15.94 11.08 32.65
CA LEU A 567 -14.55 10.81 32.35
C LEU A 567 -14.36 9.36 31.85
N PRO A 568 -13.40 9.13 30.96
CA PRO A 568 -13.08 7.78 30.45
C PRO A 568 -12.68 6.83 31.60
N GLN A 569 -12.93 5.53 31.40
CA GLN A 569 -12.66 4.52 32.43
C GLN A 569 -11.18 4.48 32.85
N ALA A 570 -10.24 4.60 31.91
CA ALA A 570 -8.82 4.59 32.23
C ALA A 570 -8.42 5.78 33.16
N VAL A 571 -9.04 6.95 33.00
CA VAL A 571 -8.82 8.08 33.91
C VAL A 571 -9.44 7.81 35.28
N LYS A 572 -10.63 7.19 35.34
CA LYS A 572 -11.25 6.74 36.60
C LYS A 572 -10.40 5.70 37.31
N ASP A 573 -9.79 4.77 36.55
CA ASP A 573 -8.90 3.77 37.13
C ASP A 573 -7.65 4.43 37.75
N MET A 574 -7.11 5.47 37.11
CA MET A 574 -6.01 6.27 37.68
C MET A 574 -6.40 6.94 39.00
N ILE A 575 -7.62 7.51 39.10
CA ILE A 575 -8.14 8.09 40.31
C ILE A 575 -8.25 7.04 41.43
N VAL A 576 -8.73 5.85 41.13
CA VAL A 576 -8.93 4.79 42.12
C VAL A 576 -7.62 4.15 42.56
N GLN A 577 -6.64 4.07 41.66
CA GLN A 577 -5.42 3.28 41.87
C GLN A 577 -4.21 4.08 42.33
N HIS A 578 -4.23 5.43 42.29
CA HIS A 578 -3.04 6.24 42.57
C HIS A 578 -2.53 6.10 44.01
N HIS A 579 -3.35 5.71 44.95
CA HIS A 579 -2.94 5.34 46.31
C HIS A 579 -2.95 3.83 46.59
N GLY A 580 -3.57 3.03 45.70
CA GLY A 580 -3.66 1.57 45.86
C GLY A 580 -4.24 1.17 47.21
N THR A 581 -3.49 0.39 47.97
CA THR A 581 -3.80 -0.04 49.34
C THR A 581 -2.81 0.55 50.36
N THR A 582 -2.18 1.69 50.07
CA THR A 582 -1.15 2.28 50.93
C THR A 582 -1.72 2.72 52.25
N LEU A 583 -0.85 2.76 53.30
CA LEU A 583 -1.16 3.18 54.60
C LEU A 583 -1.11 4.72 54.71
N VAL A 584 -2.12 5.34 55.34
CA VAL A 584 -2.10 6.75 55.76
C VAL A 584 -1.26 6.87 57.03
N GLN A 585 0.08 6.73 56.85
CA GLN A 585 1.05 6.48 57.90
C GLN A 585 1.00 7.51 59.03
N TYR A 586 0.87 8.80 58.69
CA TYR A 586 0.86 9.88 59.70
C TYR A 586 -0.24 9.68 60.73
N PHE A 587 -1.48 9.46 60.33
CA PHE A 587 -2.59 9.28 61.21
C PHE A 587 -2.59 7.93 61.94
N TYR A 588 -2.04 6.89 61.28
CA TYR A 588 -1.82 5.60 61.93
C TYR A 588 -0.81 5.67 63.06
N CYS A 589 0.34 6.33 62.88
CA CYS A 589 1.31 6.56 63.94
C CYS A 589 0.71 7.40 65.10
N LYS A 590 -0.01 8.48 64.76
CA LYS A 590 -0.69 9.33 65.76
C LYS A 590 -1.79 8.55 66.49
N ALA A 591 -2.48 7.63 65.86
CA ALA A 591 -3.43 6.74 66.51
C ALA A 591 -2.74 5.76 67.48
N LYS A 592 -1.59 5.22 67.12
CA LYS A 592 -0.77 4.36 67.94
C LYS A 592 -0.24 5.11 69.19
N GLU A 593 0.20 6.35 69.00
CA GLU A 593 0.70 7.20 70.08
C GLU A 593 -0.43 7.58 71.10
N ALA A 594 -1.65 7.72 70.57
CA ALA A 594 -2.81 8.07 71.38
C ALA A 594 -3.54 6.87 72.04
N CYS A 595 -3.08 5.63 71.72
CA CYS A 595 -3.68 4.38 72.14
C CYS A 595 -3.34 4.10 73.62
N ALA A 596 -4.32 3.69 74.45
CA ALA A 596 -4.06 3.30 75.81
C ALA A 596 -3.33 1.96 75.91
N GLU A 597 -2.63 1.71 77.05
CA GLU A 597 -1.96 0.42 77.24
C GLU A 597 -2.99 -0.74 77.17
N GLY A 598 -2.76 -1.66 76.24
CA GLY A 598 -3.61 -2.84 76.00
C GLY A 598 -4.61 -2.72 74.86
N GLU A 599 -4.77 -1.54 74.25
CA GLU A 599 -5.57 -1.39 72.99
C GLU A 599 -4.70 -1.56 71.81
N THR A 600 -5.23 -2.16 70.70
CA THR A 600 -4.54 -2.33 69.48
C THR A 600 -5.19 -1.51 68.37
N VAL A 601 -4.41 -0.73 67.66
CA VAL A 601 -4.87 0.02 66.48
C VAL A 601 -4.77 -0.93 65.27
N ASN A 602 -5.88 -1.15 64.61
CA ASN A 602 -5.89 -2.00 63.41
C ASN A 602 -5.37 -1.20 62.21
N GLU A 603 -4.33 -1.69 61.56
CA GLU A 603 -3.70 -1.07 60.41
C GLU A 603 -4.64 -0.98 59.21
N SER A 604 -5.52 -1.99 59.02
CA SER A 604 -6.48 -2.01 57.92
C SER A 604 -7.43 -0.80 57.90
N ASP A 605 -7.67 -0.21 59.09
CA ASP A 605 -8.53 0.96 59.23
C ASP A 605 -7.92 2.25 58.66
N PHE A 606 -6.60 2.25 58.46
CA PHE A 606 -5.83 3.39 57.97
C PHE A 606 -5.27 3.13 56.55
N ARG A 607 -5.59 1.99 55.93
CA ARG A 607 -5.22 1.71 54.56
C ARG A 607 -6.31 2.10 53.57
N TYR A 608 -5.93 2.54 52.36
CA TYR A 608 -6.86 2.77 51.29
C TYR A 608 -7.55 1.47 50.89
N PRO A 609 -8.91 1.44 50.82
CA PRO A 609 -9.66 0.23 50.51
C PRO A 609 -9.89 0.06 48.99
N PHE A 610 -8.85 0.34 48.23
CA PHE A 610 -8.94 0.32 46.75
C PHE A 610 -8.01 -0.73 46.15
N VAL A 611 -7.80 -0.68 44.81
CA VAL A 611 -7.00 -1.64 44.07
C VAL A 611 -5.60 -1.08 43.84
N MET A 612 -4.57 -1.91 43.98
CA MET A 612 -3.21 -1.56 43.62
C MET A 612 -3.13 -1.20 42.15
N PRO A 613 -2.13 -0.41 41.70
CA PRO A 613 -1.93 -0.09 40.31
C PRO A 613 -1.88 -1.31 39.37
N GLN A 614 -2.78 -1.35 38.40
CA GLN A 614 -2.94 -2.44 37.45
C GLN A 614 -2.30 -2.12 36.07
N SER A 615 -1.74 -0.93 35.95
CA SER A 615 -1.04 -0.51 34.71
C SER A 615 0.25 0.24 35.09
N ARG A 616 1.15 0.33 34.09
CA ARG A 616 2.42 1.07 34.25
C ARG A 616 2.16 2.54 34.50
N GLU A 617 1.16 3.11 33.84
CA GLU A 617 0.75 4.51 33.98
C GLU A 617 0.22 4.81 35.39
N ALA A 618 -0.62 3.95 35.92
CA ALA A 618 -1.16 4.11 37.30
C ALA A 618 -0.06 4.00 38.37
N ALA A 619 0.90 3.08 38.16
CA ALA A 619 2.04 2.96 39.08
C ALA A 619 2.99 4.15 38.96
N VAL A 620 3.25 4.68 37.77
CA VAL A 620 4.03 5.91 37.58
C VAL A 620 3.35 7.09 38.28
N LEU A 621 2.02 7.19 38.14
CA LEU A 621 1.24 8.23 38.84
C LEU A 621 1.37 8.12 40.36
N MET A 622 1.20 6.93 40.95
CA MET A 622 1.41 6.68 42.36
C MET A 622 2.80 7.12 42.83
N LEU A 623 3.83 6.80 42.05
CA LEU A 623 5.20 7.19 42.40
C LEU A 623 5.42 8.70 42.25
N ALA A 624 4.84 9.33 41.22
CA ALA A 624 4.93 10.77 40.97
C ALA A 624 4.26 11.57 42.10
N ASP A 625 3.04 11.18 42.51
CA ASP A 625 2.32 11.78 43.62
C ASP A 625 3.08 11.63 44.93
N THR A 626 3.55 10.41 45.24
CA THR A 626 4.32 10.14 46.45
C THR A 626 5.60 10.98 46.52
N VAL A 627 6.32 11.10 45.41
CA VAL A 627 7.59 11.84 45.36
C VAL A 627 7.35 13.34 45.40
N GLU A 628 6.35 13.86 44.70
CA GLU A 628 6.00 15.30 44.77
C GLU A 628 5.60 15.71 46.17
N ALA A 629 4.67 14.97 46.80
CA ALA A 629 4.19 15.27 48.15
C ALA A 629 5.31 15.24 49.19
N ALA A 630 6.22 14.27 49.10
CA ALA A 630 7.37 14.16 50.00
C ALA A 630 8.33 15.35 49.83
N ILE A 631 8.72 15.64 48.57
CA ILE A 631 9.68 16.72 48.27
C ILE A 631 9.12 18.07 48.66
N ARG A 632 7.84 18.34 48.38
CA ARG A 632 7.16 19.59 48.76
C ARG A 632 7.09 19.76 50.29
N SER A 633 6.97 18.67 51.05
CA SER A 633 6.91 18.72 52.53
C SER A 633 8.27 19.04 53.20
N MET A 634 9.37 18.97 52.48
CA MET A 634 10.70 19.22 53.01
C MET A 634 10.99 20.71 53.18
N LYS A 635 10.96 21.19 54.41
CA LYS A 635 11.09 22.62 54.74
C LYS A 635 12.46 23.22 54.39
N ASN A 636 13.52 22.42 54.38
CA ASN A 636 14.90 22.90 54.17
C ASN A 636 15.42 22.67 52.74
N GLY A 637 14.59 22.12 51.83
CA GLY A 637 15.05 21.76 50.49
C GLY A 637 16.11 20.66 50.50
N PHE A 638 16.81 20.49 49.39
CA PHE A 638 17.93 19.56 49.25
C PHE A 638 19.24 20.34 49.13
N THR A 639 20.30 19.83 49.78
CA THR A 639 21.62 20.42 49.73
C THR A 639 22.33 20.13 48.42
N ASN A 640 22.01 19.03 47.78
CA ASN A 640 22.53 18.63 46.46
C ASN A 640 21.61 17.64 45.72
N TYR A 641 21.89 17.40 44.45
CA TYR A 641 21.09 16.52 43.63
C TYR A 641 21.23 15.02 43.97
N ASP A 642 22.33 14.61 44.59
CA ASP A 642 22.54 13.22 45.05
C ASP A 642 21.61 12.88 46.21
N GLU A 643 21.40 13.81 47.11
CA GLU A 643 20.46 13.68 48.21
C GLU A 643 19.00 13.58 47.69
N LEU A 644 18.65 14.38 46.68
CA LEU A 644 17.36 14.30 46.01
C LEU A 644 17.15 12.95 45.34
N GLU A 645 18.17 12.45 44.58
CA GLU A 645 18.12 11.14 43.96
C GLU A 645 17.95 10.02 44.99
N LEU A 646 18.69 10.06 46.07
CA LEU A 646 18.58 9.08 47.13
C LEU A 646 17.21 9.09 47.79
N CYS A 647 16.61 10.29 47.99
CA CYS A 647 15.26 10.46 48.49
C CYS A 647 14.23 9.80 47.56
N ILE A 648 14.29 10.10 46.24
CA ILE A 648 13.40 9.50 45.22
C ILE A 648 13.53 7.97 45.26
N LYS A 649 14.75 7.43 45.25
CA LYS A 649 14.99 5.99 45.32
C LYS A 649 14.40 5.34 46.55
N ARG A 650 14.51 6.00 47.69
CA ARG A 650 13.94 5.52 48.98
C ARG A 650 12.42 5.47 48.93
N LEU A 651 11.78 6.52 48.40
CA LEU A 651 10.32 6.58 48.26
C LEU A 651 9.79 5.49 47.32
N ILE A 652 10.43 5.32 46.15
CA ILE A 652 10.10 4.25 45.24
C ILE A 652 10.25 2.87 45.88
N LYS A 653 11.35 2.66 46.60
CA LYS A 653 11.62 1.43 47.34
C LYS A 653 10.54 1.16 48.41
N THR A 654 10.09 2.17 49.14
CA THR A 654 9.02 2.02 50.12
C THR A 654 7.72 1.50 49.50
N LYS A 655 7.35 2.00 48.31
CA LYS A 655 6.15 1.51 47.58
C LYS A 655 6.36 0.09 47.04
N LEU A 656 7.58 -0.24 46.63
CA LEU A 656 7.92 -1.59 46.16
C LEU A 656 7.87 -2.60 47.34
N ASP A 657 8.47 -2.24 48.49
CA ASP A 657 8.49 -3.07 49.70
C ASP A 657 7.11 -3.27 50.32
N ASP A 658 6.19 -2.27 50.16
CA ASP A 658 4.76 -2.39 50.54
C ASP A 658 3.92 -3.17 49.52
N GLY A 659 4.55 -3.69 48.46
CA GLY A 659 3.89 -4.54 47.46
C GLY A 659 2.99 -3.80 46.50
N GLN A 660 2.94 -2.47 46.52
CA GLN A 660 2.01 -1.67 45.71
C GLN A 660 2.23 -1.78 44.18
N LEU A 661 3.42 -2.20 43.76
CA LEU A 661 3.81 -2.25 42.35
C LEU A 661 3.71 -3.64 41.71
N LEU A 662 3.25 -4.66 42.45
CA LEU A 662 3.26 -6.06 42.01
C LEU A 662 2.45 -6.33 40.71
N ASP A 663 1.29 -5.70 40.61
CA ASP A 663 0.35 -5.90 39.51
C ASP A 663 0.55 -4.87 38.38
N SER A 664 1.49 -3.95 38.53
CA SER A 664 1.66 -2.81 37.62
C SER A 664 2.33 -3.14 36.29
N GLY A 665 3.07 -4.26 36.22
CA GLY A 665 3.88 -4.63 35.07
C GLY A 665 5.15 -3.78 34.89
N LEU A 666 5.58 -3.02 35.92
CA LEU A 666 6.85 -2.31 35.94
C LEU A 666 8.00 -3.27 36.18
N SER A 667 9.07 -3.13 35.41
CA SER A 667 10.34 -3.84 35.64
C SER A 667 11.26 -3.03 36.54
N ILE A 668 12.27 -3.67 37.15
CA ILE A 668 13.32 -2.99 37.91
C ILE A 668 14.03 -1.93 37.07
N LYS A 669 14.24 -2.19 35.79
CA LYS A 669 14.82 -1.21 34.85
C LYS A 669 13.92 0.01 34.68
N ASP A 670 12.60 -0.17 34.65
CA ASP A 670 11.65 0.93 34.55
C ASP A 670 11.73 1.83 35.79
N LEU A 671 11.89 1.26 37.00
CA LEU A 671 12.04 2.05 38.24
C LEU A 671 13.29 2.94 38.21
N GLU A 672 14.37 2.46 37.59
CA GLU A 672 15.58 3.28 37.41
C GLU A 672 15.37 4.43 36.43
N LEU A 673 14.65 4.16 35.31
CA LEU A 673 14.31 5.18 34.34
C LEU A 673 13.36 6.22 34.94
N ILE A 674 12.35 5.80 35.69
CA ILE A 674 11.42 6.68 36.45
C ILE A 674 12.21 7.57 37.40
N THR A 675 13.15 7.03 38.18
CA THR A 675 14.00 7.80 39.07
C THR A 675 14.75 8.92 38.35
N LYS A 676 15.36 8.58 37.20
CA LYS A 676 16.10 9.57 36.38
C LYS A 676 15.16 10.63 35.78
N ALA A 677 13.97 10.22 35.36
CA ALA A 677 12.94 11.12 34.83
C ALA A 677 12.49 12.13 35.89
N PHE A 678 12.15 11.67 37.08
CA PHE A 678 11.75 12.54 38.19
C PHE A 678 12.88 13.49 38.58
N LEU A 679 14.11 13.00 38.72
CA LEU A 679 15.28 13.82 39.01
C LEU A 679 15.48 14.92 37.96
N ARG A 680 15.28 14.64 36.68
CA ARG A 680 15.37 15.61 35.59
C ARG A 680 14.32 16.70 35.71
N VAL A 681 13.08 16.34 35.98
CA VAL A 681 11.97 17.30 36.17
C VAL A 681 12.27 18.22 37.36
N PHE A 682 12.65 17.67 38.50
CA PHE A 682 12.99 18.47 39.67
C PHE A 682 14.22 19.35 39.48
N LYS A 683 15.23 18.88 38.77
CA LYS A 683 16.37 19.73 38.38
C LYS A 683 15.95 20.93 37.54
N GLY A 684 14.97 20.76 36.65
CA GLY A 684 14.38 21.88 35.90
C GLY A 684 13.56 22.84 36.74
N MET A 685 12.90 22.35 37.81
CA MET A 685 12.06 23.16 38.67
C MET A 685 12.85 23.92 39.73
N TYR A 686 13.90 23.30 40.29
CA TYR A 686 14.73 23.87 41.35
C TYR A 686 16.08 24.32 40.77
N HIS A 687 16.05 25.32 39.85
CA HIS A 687 17.26 26.03 39.47
C HIS A 687 17.76 26.83 40.67
N GLU A 688 19.08 26.80 40.91
CA GLU A 688 19.69 27.72 41.89
C GLU A 688 19.25 29.13 41.59
N ARG A 689 18.50 29.76 42.52
CA ARG A 689 18.21 31.18 42.41
C ARG A 689 19.54 31.91 42.49
N ILE A 690 19.90 32.63 41.45
CA ILE A 690 20.98 33.60 41.50
C ILE A 690 20.63 34.51 42.71
N GLU A 691 21.43 34.50 43.75
CA GLU A 691 21.28 35.47 44.85
C GLU A 691 21.53 36.85 44.25
N TYR A 692 20.46 37.59 44.09
CA TYR A 692 20.58 38.97 43.73
C TYR A 692 21.28 39.67 44.90
N PRO A 693 22.36 40.44 44.65
CA PRO A 693 23.00 41.23 45.67
C PRO A 693 21.94 42.09 46.38
N LYS A 694 21.92 42.04 47.68
CA LYS A 694 21.01 42.89 48.48
C LYS A 694 21.41 44.32 48.20
N ILE A 695 20.53 45.08 47.56
CA ILE A 695 20.65 46.51 47.42
C ILE A 695 20.36 47.03 48.87
N GLU A 696 21.37 47.53 49.53
CA GLU A 696 21.18 48.18 50.84
C GLU A 696 20.29 49.40 50.63
N ALA A 697 19.34 49.60 51.56
CA ALA A 697 18.32 50.64 51.44
C ALA A 697 18.88 52.10 51.38
N GLU A 698 20.19 52.26 51.63
CA GLU A 698 20.87 53.54 51.54
C GLU A 698 21.15 53.96 50.05
N ASP A 699 21.15 53.04 49.12
CA ASP A 699 21.41 53.35 47.70
C ASP A 699 20.15 53.80 46.93
N VAL A 700 18.98 53.84 47.54
CA VAL A 700 17.68 54.12 46.89
C VAL A 700 17.09 55.50 47.28
N LEU A 701 17.68 56.21 48.22
CA LEU A 701 17.19 57.57 48.56
C LEU A 701 17.81 58.56 47.59
N PRO A 702 17.03 59.33 46.83
CA PRO A 702 17.54 60.45 46.07
C PRO A 702 18.01 61.53 47.11
N ALA A 703 19.19 62.10 46.90
CA ALA A 703 19.67 63.22 47.62
C ALA A 703 18.61 64.32 47.64
N GLU A 704 18.18 64.75 48.83
CA GLU A 704 17.31 65.92 49.00
C GLU A 704 17.98 67.15 48.36
N GLY A 705 17.49 67.46 47.17
CA GLY A 705 17.88 68.73 46.51
C GLY A 705 17.28 69.94 47.28
N GLU A 706 18.14 70.79 47.79
CA GLU A 706 17.79 72.07 48.35
C GLU A 706 16.78 72.82 47.49
N VAL A 707 15.59 73.02 47.98
CA VAL A 707 14.63 74.01 47.43
C VAL A 707 15.11 75.40 47.81
N SER A 708 15.83 76.04 46.87
CA SER A 708 16.13 77.46 46.92
C SER A 708 14.85 78.28 46.70
N THR A 709 14.33 78.88 47.75
CA THR A 709 13.34 79.96 47.63
C THR A 709 13.94 81.24 47.06
N ALA A 710 13.49 81.61 45.86
CA ALA A 710 13.44 82.96 45.36
C ALA A 710 12.27 83.13 44.36
#